data_79034b50971876bbad4b8f6322d54814
#
_entry.id   79034b50971876bbad4b8f6322d54814
#
_cell.length_a   1.000
_cell.length_b   1.000
_cell.length_c   1.000
_cell.angle_alpha   90.00
_cell.angle_beta   90.00
_cell.angle_gamma   90.00
#
_symmetry.space_group_name_H-M   'P 1'
#
loop_
_entity.id
_entity.type
_entity.pdbx_description
1 polymer ?
#
loop_
_entity_poly.entity_id
_entity_poly.type
_entity_poly.pdbx_seq_one_letter_code
_entity_poly.pdbx_strand_id
1 'polypeptide(L)'
;GAWNYNALLPQYQIGSFDREKGKLTTITTRYGSAFTPTLSKDGQWLVYGSRHEDKTGLILRNLSSGEERWLAYPVQRDEQESIAPLGVLPGMSFTPDSKFLIASYGGKIWKLSVQEGTAPQEIPFRVNLELEMGPRLYFNYPIQDTSHQLATQIRDAVPSPDGKKLAFTVLNRLYVMDWPNGTPQRVSQHNFTEAMPAWSPDGNQITFISWDEKEGGNLYIAALGGKNEIRQLTTESAFYMSPAWSFNNRITFFRGPKRLFKDAESPFYSDAESDIVWMDPRGGKMQLIDKARNRGNLHFTRDTSRIFLNTPDGSLISMRWDATDEKTHVKVSGITPYGSVSEAGEETGHRRFSMGRSMLDASPLNHCMLPANTDMREPQSMPSPAEAVLMAPSGNKALVKVTNNIYVITIPPQTGKVPAISVADPASSSFPSRQLTEIGGEFPAWELNSNKVHWSLGNGHWTYDVDAAEAFEDSLQTAKKATELRKADSLRTLDAMDKAARAAVDSIAKVKAKSDTTAKTTPKEPKYEAKEIQVKVFFPKDKPNGVVLLKNGRVITMKGNEVIERGDVLIVNNRIVAVGKRGSLKVPAGAKEIDCSGKTLVPGFVDTHAHMWPFWGLHKNQVWIYAANLAYGVTTTRDPQTATTDVLTYGDMVDAGQIVGPRIYSTGPGVGYWAYNLKDLDQTRSVLKQYSKYYNTKTIKMYLVGNRQQRQWVIEAAKEQKLMPTTEGGLDFKLNMTQLFDGYPGHEHALPIFPLYKDVTKSIAEAKMTVTPTLLVSYGGPWAENYYYTTEDVYADKKLQFYTPYEELAAKSRRRVGSLGGWFIKDDHVFSKHAQGIKSLVDQGGLAGVGSHGQLQGLGYHWELWSVASGGMSNLQALQVATIHGATAIGLDKELGSLEAGKLADVLVLDANPLENIRHTNSIRYVIKDGRLYDGNSLDEIYPTPRKLNTDAWRKDGPVVNTGVKE
;
A
#
# COMPACT_ATOMS: atom_id res chain seq x y z
N GLY A 1 -13.63 -19.46 -2.01
CA GLY A 1 -14.88 -18.79 -1.76
C GLY A 1 -15.00 -17.52 -2.56
N ALA A 2 -16.22 -17.08 -2.79
CA ALA A 2 -16.41 -15.79 -3.41
C ALA A 2 -16.10 -14.66 -2.44
N TRP A 3 -15.49 -13.61 -2.93
CA TRP A 3 -15.27 -12.38 -2.20
C TRP A 3 -16.55 -11.74 -1.69
N ASN A 4 -17.60 -11.94 -2.46
CA ASN A 4 -18.92 -11.48 -2.12
C ASN A 4 -19.79 -12.70 -1.85
N TYR A 5 -20.65 -12.55 -0.89
CA TYR A 5 -21.71 -13.50 -0.66
C TYR A 5 -22.47 -13.75 -1.97
N ASN A 6 -22.21 -14.87 -2.60
CA ASN A 6 -22.83 -15.24 -3.86
C ASN A 6 -23.47 -16.63 -3.76
N ALA A 7 -24.78 -16.66 -3.75
CA ALA A 7 -25.56 -17.89 -3.66
C ALA A 7 -25.39 -18.85 -4.85
N LEU A 8 -24.90 -18.36 -5.97
CA LEU A 8 -24.69 -19.16 -7.19
C LEU A 8 -23.32 -19.86 -7.23
N LEU A 9 -22.37 -19.47 -6.38
CA LEU A 9 -21.06 -20.10 -6.33
C LEU A 9 -21.06 -21.33 -5.45
N PRO A 10 -20.19 -22.33 -5.75
CA PRO A 10 -19.96 -23.44 -4.84
C PRO A 10 -19.51 -22.91 -3.48
N GLN A 11 -20.33 -23.13 -2.50
CA GLN A 11 -20.03 -22.80 -1.11
C GLN A 11 -19.15 -23.90 -0.50
N TYR A 12 -18.56 -23.62 0.67
CA TYR A 12 -17.75 -24.63 1.36
C TYR A 12 -18.56 -25.90 1.61
N GLN A 13 -17.92 -27.05 1.34
CA GLN A 13 -18.51 -28.35 1.60
C GLN A 13 -17.49 -29.24 2.32
N ILE A 14 -17.96 -30.19 3.09
CA ILE A 14 -17.09 -31.13 3.79
C ILE A 14 -16.72 -32.27 2.84
N GLY A 15 -15.42 -32.52 2.76
CA GLY A 15 -14.86 -33.62 2.04
C GLY A 15 -14.26 -34.69 2.96
N SER A 16 -14.29 -35.96 2.56
CA SER A 16 -13.56 -37.06 3.16
C SER A 16 -12.42 -37.47 2.24
N PHE A 17 -11.20 -37.52 2.77
CA PHE A 17 -10.04 -37.98 2.02
C PHE A 17 -9.62 -39.37 2.48
N ASP A 18 -9.76 -40.37 1.58
CA ASP A 18 -9.28 -41.74 1.79
C ASP A 18 -7.76 -41.76 1.56
N ARG A 19 -7.01 -41.93 2.63
CA ARG A 19 -5.52 -41.90 2.60
C ARG A 19 -4.92 -43.11 1.88
N GLU A 20 -5.61 -44.24 1.82
CA GLU A 20 -5.11 -45.47 1.17
C GLU A 20 -5.30 -45.37 -0.35
N LYS A 21 -6.46 -44.83 -0.77
CA LYS A 21 -6.82 -44.70 -2.18
C LYS A 21 -6.46 -43.37 -2.79
N GLY A 22 -6.01 -42.40 -1.98
CA GLY A 22 -5.72 -41.01 -2.43
C GLY A 22 -6.97 -40.29 -2.98
N LYS A 23 -8.18 -40.71 -2.54
CA LYS A 23 -9.43 -40.20 -3.12
C LYS A 23 -10.14 -39.24 -2.19
N LEU A 24 -10.47 -38.06 -2.71
CA LEU A 24 -11.36 -37.09 -2.07
C LEU A 24 -12.81 -37.33 -2.49
N THR A 25 -13.72 -37.41 -1.51
CA THR A 25 -15.17 -37.50 -1.73
C THR A 25 -15.88 -36.40 -0.98
N THR A 26 -16.70 -35.60 -1.65
CA THR A 26 -17.54 -34.57 -1.02
C THR A 26 -18.69 -35.23 -0.29
N ILE A 27 -18.86 -34.94 1.01
CA ILE A 27 -19.88 -35.57 1.88
C ILE A 27 -21.13 -34.69 1.95
N THR A 28 -21.00 -33.37 1.84
CA THR A 28 -22.10 -32.42 1.97
C THR A 28 -22.33 -31.65 0.67
N THR A 29 -23.58 -31.25 0.43
CA THR A 29 -24.00 -30.45 -0.73
C THR A 29 -24.99 -29.37 -0.29
N ARG A 30 -24.77 -28.79 0.91
CA ARG A 30 -25.71 -27.84 1.47
C ARG A 30 -25.61 -26.46 0.84
N TYR A 31 -26.75 -25.86 0.59
CA TYR A 31 -26.91 -24.43 0.47
C TYR A 31 -26.70 -23.81 1.86
N GLY A 32 -25.87 -22.76 1.96
CA GLY A 32 -25.47 -22.17 3.24
C GLY A 32 -24.15 -22.73 3.77
N SER A 33 -23.38 -23.41 2.95
CA SER A 33 -22.08 -24.00 3.27
C SER A 33 -22.13 -25.13 4.31
N ALA A 34 -21.02 -25.85 4.45
CA ALA A 34 -20.76 -26.78 5.52
C ALA A 34 -19.31 -26.61 5.97
N PHE A 35 -19.09 -26.25 7.24
CA PHE A 35 -17.76 -25.86 7.75
C PHE A 35 -17.56 -26.34 9.19
N THR A 36 -16.32 -26.28 9.66
CA THR A 36 -15.91 -26.68 11.03
C THR A 36 -16.40 -28.10 11.41
N PRO A 37 -16.05 -29.15 10.62
CA PRO A 37 -16.54 -30.51 10.85
C PRO A 37 -15.99 -31.09 12.18
N THR A 38 -16.86 -31.74 12.94
CA THR A 38 -16.49 -32.45 14.17
C THR A 38 -17.09 -33.84 14.18
N LEU A 39 -16.22 -34.86 14.20
CA LEU A 39 -16.61 -36.26 14.17
C LEU A 39 -16.79 -36.82 15.58
N SER A 40 -17.84 -37.62 15.84
CA SER A 40 -18.01 -38.34 17.09
C SER A 40 -16.96 -39.44 17.26
N LYS A 41 -16.69 -39.84 18.51
CA LYS A 41 -15.66 -40.83 18.83
C LYS A 41 -15.97 -42.22 18.28
N ASP A 42 -17.24 -42.56 18.18
CA ASP A 42 -17.73 -43.83 17.62
C ASP A 42 -17.83 -43.78 16.07
N GLY A 43 -17.59 -42.63 15.45
CA GLY A 43 -17.67 -42.45 14.01
C GLY A 43 -19.09 -42.45 13.46
N GLN A 44 -20.13 -42.38 14.28
CA GLN A 44 -21.53 -42.40 13.82
C GLN A 44 -22.04 -41.01 13.43
N TRP A 45 -21.54 -39.98 14.08
CA TRP A 45 -22.04 -38.62 13.98
C TRP A 45 -21.02 -37.66 13.43
N LEU A 46 -21.47 -36.80 12.56
CA LEU A 46 -20.73 -35.62 12.10
C LEU A 46 -21.54 -34.37 12.45
N VAL A 47 -20.92 -33.42 13.19
CA VAL A 47 -21.47 -32.08 13.40
C VAL A 47 -20.68 -31.09 12.55
N TYR A 48 -21.39 -30.12 12.00
CA TYR A 48 -20.78 -29.04 11.25
C TYR A 48 -21.65 -27.77 11.29
N GLY A 49 -21.05 -26.60 11.09
CA GLY A 49 -21.75 -25.35 10.91
C GLY A 49 -22.40 -25.25 9.54
N SER A 50 -23.59 -24.68 9.49
CA SER A 50 -24.26 -24.34 8.22
C SER A 50 -25.14 -23.12 8.41
N ARG A 51 -25.33 -22.37 7.34
CA ARG A 51 -26.12 -21.17 7.32
C ARG A 51 -27.53 -21.44 6.89
N HIS A 52 -28.48 -20.77 7.52
CA HIS A 52 -29.86 -20.70 7.13
C HIS A 52 -30.32 -19.24 7.24
N GLU A 53 -30.80 -18.66 6.11
CA GLU A 53 -31.06 -17.23 6.01
C GLU A 53 -29.82 -16.40 6.42
N ASP A 54 -29.95 -15.48 7.36
CA ASP A 54 -28.89 -14.61 7.85
C ASP A 54 -28.15 -15.14 9.10
N LYS A 55 -28.42 -16.37 9.51
CA LYS A 55 -27.90 -16.96 10.76
C LYS A 55 -27.21 -18.29 10.50
N THR A 56 -26.28 -18.62 11.39
CA THR A 56 -25.57 -19.91 11.39
C THR A 56 -26.16 -20.84 12.44
N GLY A 57 -26.24 -22.12 12.15
CA GLY A 57 -26.60 -23.19 13.06
C GLY A 57 -25.64 -24.36 13.01
N LEU A 58 -25.79 -25.30 13.92
CA LEU A 58 -25.08 -26.58 13.94
C LEU A 58 -25.99 -27.67 13.39
N ILE A 59 -25.48 -28.39 12.39
CA ILE A 59 -26.13 -29.59 11.83
C ILE A 59 -25.52 -30.83 12.44
N LEU A 60 -26.36 -31.76 12.85
CA LEU A 60 -25.99 -33.14 13.21
C LEU A 60 -26.38 -34.08 12.05
N ARG A 61 -25.39 -34.79 11.51
CA ARG A 61 -25.55 -35.76 10.44
C ARG A 61 -25.20 -37.15 10.95
N ASN A 62 -26.10 -38.09 10.74
CA ASN A 62 -25.79 -39.50 10.90
C ASN A 62 -25.02 -40.00 9.67
N LEU A 63 -23.81 -40.52 9.88
CA LEU A 63 -22.93 -40.91 8.78
C LEU A 63 -23.36 -42.20 8.07
N SER A 64 -24.14 -43.06 8.75
CA SER A 64 -24.62 -44.31 8.13
C SER A 64 -25.91 -44.13 7.31
N SER A 65 -26.86 -43.33 7.81
CA SER A 65 -28.11 -43.05 7.09
C SER A 65 -28.03 -41.82 6.19
N GLY A 66 -27.14 -40.89 6.47
CA GLY A 66 -27.06 -39.60 5.80
C GLY A 66 -28.10 -38.57 6.30
N GLU A 67 -28.94 -38.94 7.27
CA GLU A 67 -29.96 -38.05 7.82
C GLU A 67 -29.33 -36.87 8.57
N GLU A 68 -29.92 -35.68 8.38
CA GLU A 68 -29.47 -34.43 8.98
C GLU A 68 -30.58 -33.71 9.72
N ARG A 69 -30.21 -33.09 10.84
CA ARG A 69 -31.10 -32.17 11.58
C ARG A 69 -30.32 -31.03 12.21
N TRP A 70 -31.01 -29.96 12.53
CA TRP A 70 -30.42 -28.87 13.32
C TRP A 70 -30.19 -29.36 14.76
N LEU A 71 -28.94 -29.26 15.22
CA LEU A 71 -28.56 -29.55 16.61
C LEU A 71 -28.73 -28.33 17.50
N ALA A 72 -28.38 -27.16 16.96
CA ALA A 72 -28.58 -25.86 17.58
C ALA A 72 -28.77 -24.78 16.52
N TYR A 73 -29.73 -23.87 16.70
CA TYR A 73 -30.03 -22.75 15.82
C TYR A 73 -30.80 -21.67 16.59
N PRO A 74 -30.44 -20.35 16.44
CA PRO A 74 -29.20 -19.89 15.85
C PRO A 74 -28.01 -20.05 16.80
N VAL A 75 -26.82 -20.11 16.24
CA VAL A 75 -25.55 -19.98 16.97
C VAL A 75 -24.85 -18.69 16.54
N GLN A 76 -23.58 -18.54 16.86
CA GLN A 76 -22.79 -17.43 16.40
C GLN A 76 -22.71 -17.43 14.87
N ARG A 77 -22.88 -16.27 14.23
CA ARG A 77 -22.72 -16.13 12.78
C ARG A 77 -21.30 -16.49 12.36
N ASP A 78 -21.19 -17.23 11.29
CA ASP A 78 -19.91 -17.51 10.64
C ASP A 78 -19.70 -16.58 9.45
N GLU A 79 -18.54 -15.93 9.40
CA GLU A 79 -18.15 -14.97 8.36
C GLU A 79 -17.37 -15.64 7.22
N GLN A 80 -17.23 -16.96 7.25
CA GLN A 80 -16.39 -17.71 6.29
C GLN A 80 -16.84 -17.58 4.85
N GLU A 81 -18.11 -17.33 4.60
CA GLU A 81 -18.64 -17.23 3.25
C GLU A 81 -18.11 -16.05 2.44
N SER A 82 -17.47 -15.08 3.07
CA SER A 82 -16.83 -14.00 2.36
C SER A 82 -15.39 -14.37 1.98
N ILE A 83 -14.45 -14.24 2.87
CA ILE A 83 -13.03 -14.44 2.59
C ILE A 83 -12.29 -15.24 3.67
N ALA A 84 -12.93 -15.53 4.83
CA ALA A 84 -12.29 -16.26 5.91
C ALA A 84 -12.13 -17.75 5.60
N PRO A 85 -10.91 -18.30 5.50
CA PRO A 85 -10.67 -19.69 5.15
C PRO A 85 -10.84 -20.65 6.31
N LEU A 86 -10.81 -20.15 7.55
CA LEU A 86 -10.73 -20.99 8.74
C LEU A 86 -12.03 -21.08 9.54
N GLY A 87 -13.07 -20.35 9.15
CA GLY A 87 -14.32 -20.24 9.91
C GLY A 87 -14.10 -19.57 11.29
N VAL A 88 -15.14 -18.97 11.80
CA VAL A 88 -15.11 -18.28 13.11
C VAL A 88 -15.82 -19.06 14.22
N LEU A 89 -16.41 -20.21 13.89
CA LEU A 89 -16.94 -21.10 14.92
C LEU A 89 -15.79 -21.72 15.71
N PRO A 90 -15.80 -21.62 17.04
CA PRO A 90 -14.80 -22.29 17.87
C PRO A 90 -14.81 -23.81 17.69
N GLY A 91 -13.69 -24.44 18.01
CA GLY A 91 -13.62 -25.90 18.00
C GLY A 91 -14.66 -26.53 18.91
N MET A 92 -15.19 -27.66 18.48
CA MET A 92 -16.18 -28.45 19.20
C MET A 92 -15.61 -29.85 19.48
N SER A 93 -16.18 -30.56 20.47
CA SER A 93 -15.77 -31.93 20.77
C SER A 93 -16.94 -32.74 21.27
N PHE A 94 -17.05 -33.98 20.78
CA PHE A 94 -17.95 -34.94 21.40
C PHE A 94 -17.41 -35.48 22.74
N THR A 95 -18.30 -35.78 23.64
CA THR A 95 -17.99 -36.59 24.85
C THR A 95 -17.44 -37.96 24.43
N PRO A 96 -16.64 -38.64 25.29
CA PRO A 96 -16.10 -39.95 24.97
C PRO A 96 -17.15 -41.02 24.59
N ASP A 97 -18.36 -40.92 25.17
CA ASP A 97 -19.49 -41.80 24.89
C ASP A 97 -20.33 -41.38 23.65
N SER A 98 -19.89 -40.34 22.94
CA SER A 98 -20.53 -39.79 21.73
C SER A 98 -22.00 -39.32 21.92
N LYS A 99 -22.47 -39.20 23.16
CA LYS A 99 -23.86 -38.80 23.43
C LYS A 99 -24.08 -37.30 23.45
N PHE A 100 -23.03 -36.52 23.68
CA PHE A 100 -23.12 -35.07 23.76
C PHE A 100 -22.03 -34.43 22.95
N LEU A 101 -22.34 -33.26 22.34
CA LEU A 101 -21.38 -32.32 21.81
C LEU A 101 -21.15 -31.18 22.81
N ILE A 102 -19.91 -30.85 23.06
CA ILE A 102 -19.51 -29.64 23.79
C ILE A 102 -19.12 -28.60 22.73
N ALA A 103 -19.85 -27.49 22.70
CA ALA A 103 -19.68 -26.41 21.73
C ALA A 103 -19.65 -25.05 22.43
N SER A 104 -18.87 -24.13 21.89
CA SER A 104 -18.78 -22.76 22.40
C SER A 104 -19.38 -21.79 21.37
N TYR A 105 -20.40 -21.06 21.76
CA TYR A 105 -21.03 -20.00 20.99
C TYR A 105 -21.84 -19.04 21.86
N GLY A 106 -22.06 -17.82 21.36
CA GLY A 106 -22.79 -16.80 22.10
C GLY A 106 -22.10 -16.38 23.40
N GLY A 107 -20.78 -16.51 23.51
CA GLY A 107 -19.99 -16.21 24.71
C GLY A 107 -20.16 -17.26 25.84
N LYS A 108 -20.69 -18.44 25.55
CA LYS A 108 -21.00 -19.51 26.50
C LYS A 108 -20.48 -20.86 26.02
N ILE A 109 -20.42 -21.82 26.95
CA ILE A 109 -20.14 -23.22 26.63
C ILE A 109 -21.43 -24.02 26.80
N TRP A 110 -21.74 -24.82 25.80
CA TRP A 110 -22.97 -25.60 25.73
C TRP A 110 -22.69 -27.10 25.66
N LYS A 111 -23.53 -27.86 26.33
CA LYS A 111 -23.62 -29.33 26.21
C LYS A 111 -24.89 -29.65 25.42
N LEU A 112 -24.73 -30.19 24.23
CA LEU A 112 -25.80 -30.49 23.28
C LEU A 112 -25.94 -32.01 23.14
N SER A 113 -27.16 -32.53 23.32
CA SER A 113 -27.44 -33.95 23.22
C SER A 113 -27.61 -34.36 21.75
N VAL A 114 -27.03 -35.52 21.35
CA VAL A 114 -27.36 -36.15 20.07
C VAL A 114 -28.79 -36.68 20.01
N GLN A 115 -29.40 -36.92 21.19
CA GLN A 115 -30.81 -37.34 21.28
C GLN A 115 -31.74 -36.15 21.00
N GLU A 116 -32.66 -36.35 20.09
CA GLU A 116 -33.68 -35.35 19.76
C GLU A 116 -34.56 -34.97 20.93
N GLY A 117 -35.03 -33.70 20.97
CA GLY A 117 -35.94 -33.20 22.00
C GLY A 117 -35.24 -32.82 23.31
N THR A 118 -33.95 -32.99 23.44
CA THR A 118 -33.21 -32.62 24.68
C THR A 118 -32.74 -31.15 24.55
N ALA A 119 -33.15 -30.34 25.53
CA ALA A 119 -32.76 -28.92 25.57
C ALA A 119 -31.22 -28.76 25.77
N PRO A 120 -30.59 -27.78 25.09
CA PRO A 120 -29.20 -27.43 25.35
C PRO A 120 -28.96 -27.07 26.80
N GLN A 121 -27.89 -27.58 27.40
CA GLN A 121 -27.48 -27.29 28.78
C GLN A 121 -26.27 -26.35 28.77
N GLU A 122 -26.39 -25.19 29.40
CA GLU A 122 -25.26 -24.30 29.62
C GLU A 122 -24.26 -24.90 30.63
N ILE A 123 -22.99 -24.87 30.32
CA ILE A 123 -21.89 -25.18 31.24
C ILE A 123 -21.36 -23.84 31.75
N PRO A 124 -21.73 -23.40 32.94
CA PRO A 124 -21.30 -22.11 33.45
C PRO A 124 -19.82 -22.12 33.78
N PHE A 125 -19.14 -21.04 33.41
CA PHE A 125 -17.74 -20.84 33.78
C PHE A 125 -17.49 -19.36 34.09
N ARG A 126 -16.48 -19.09 34.87
CA ARG A 126 -15.98 -17.74 35.14
C ARG A 126 -14.47 -17.76 35.11
N VAL A 127 -13.91 -16.83 34.35
CA VAL A 127 -12.46 -16.66 34.24
C VAL A 127 -12.12 -15.21 34.61
N ASN A 128 -11.16 -15.05 35.51
CA ASN A 128 -10.49 -13.77 35.76
C ASN A 128 -9.09 -13.91 35.16
N LEU A 129 -8.78 -13.02 34.26
CA LEU A 129 -7.52 -13.04 33.56
C LEU A 129 -6.85 -11.66 33.70
N GLU A 130 -5.55 -11.68 33.98
CA GLU A 130 -4.69 -10.51 33.91
C GLU A 130 -3.69 -10.76 32.79
N LEU A 131 -3.65 -9.84 31.82
CA LEU A 131 -2.80 -9.98 30.64
C LEU A 131 -1.83 -8.80 30.59
N GLU A 132 -0.55 -9.11 30.45
CA GLU A 132 0.47 -8.12 30.14
C GLU A 132 0.35 -7.74 28.66
N MET A 133 0.18 -6.43 28.40
CA MET A 133 0.06 -5.88 27.06
C MET A 133 1.43 -5.40 26.58
N GLY A 134 1.64 -5.46 25.28
CA GLY A 134 2.79 -4.86 24.60
C GLY A 134 2.85 -3.33 24.79
N PRO A 135 3.95 -2.70 24.41
CA PRO A 135 4.13 -1.27 24.62
C PRO A 135 3.09 -0.48 23.82
N ARG A 136 2.52 0.55 24.44
CA ARG A 136 1.68 1.49 23.71
C ARG A 136 2.55 2.37 22.80
N LEU A 137 2.42 2.17 21.49
CA LEU A 137 3.10 2.99 20.49
C LEU A 137 2.17 4.14 20.07
N TYR A 138 2.39 5.30 20.63
CA TYR A 138 1.68 6.52 20.27
C TYR A 138 2.66 7.70 20.27
N PHE A 139 2.74 8.36 19.13
CA PHE A 139 3.63 9.50 18.93
C PHE A 139 2.86 10.68 18.32
N ASN A 140 3.15 11.88 18.77
CA ASN A 140 2.68 13.10 18.13
C ASN A 140 3.68 13.54 17.06
N TYR A 141 3.18 13.86 15.88
CA TYR A 141 3.99 14.32 14.75
C TYR A 141 3.66 15.77 14.43
N PRO A 142 4.43 16.76 14.94
CA PRO A 142 4.13 18.16 14.71
C PRO A 142 4.29 18.50 13.22
N ILE A 143 3.32 19.26 12.70
CA ILE A 143 3.39 19.84 11.36
C ILE A 143 4.15 21.16 11.45
N GLN A 144 5.35 21.19 10.87
CA GLN A 144 6.20 22.36 10.92
C GLN A 144 5.71 23.46 9.98
N ASP A 145 5.62 24.68 10.52
CA ASP A 145 5.25 25.88 9.77
C ASP A 145 6.46 26.59 9.13
N THR A 146 7.33 25.81 8.49
CA THR A 146 8.46 26.34 7.70
C THR A 146 7.97 26.92 6.37
N SER A 147 8.69 27.90 5.83
CA SER A 147 8.40 28.45 4.51
C SER A 147 8.83 27.52 3.36
N HIS A 148 9.76 26.64 3.63
CA HIS A 148 10.30 25.66 2.68
C HIS A 148 10.33 24.27 3.32
N GLN A 149 10.19 23.26 2.49
CA GLN A 149 10.25 21.85 2.87
C GLN A 149 11.28 21.13 2.01
N LEU A 150 12.01 20.19 2.63
CA LEU A 150 12.90 19.29 1.91
C LEU A 150 12.05 18.24 1.19
N ALA A 151 12.28 18.06 -0.10
CA ALA A 151 11.63 17.02 -0.88
C ALA A 151 11.96 15.64 -0.32
N THR A 152 10.93 14.80 -0.18
CA THR A 152 11.08 13.46 0.36
C THR A 152 11.70 12.49 -0.62
N GLN A 153 11.53 12.74 -1.92
CA GLN A 153 11.94 11.82 -2.99
C GLN A 153 12.75 12.54 -4.07
N ILE A 154 13.82 11.89 -4.54
CA ILE A 154 14.37 12.11 -5.87
C ILE A 154 14.01 10.91 -6.74
N ARG A 155 13.68 11.17 -8.00
CA ARG A 155 13.21 10.12 -8.92
C ARG A 155 14.05 10.08 -10.18
N ASP A 156 14.05 8.93 -10.85
CA ASP A 156 14.73 8.71 -12.14
C ASP A 156 16.22 9.14 -12.12
N ALA A 157 16.88 8.99 -10.98
CA ALA A 157 18.24 9.46 -10.80
C ALA A 157 19.21 8.63 -11.64
N VAL A 158 20.00 9.30 -12.50
CA VAL A 158 20.95 8.66 -13.42
C VAL A 158 22.27 9.43 -13.46
N PRO A 159 23.43 8.74 -13.25
CA PRO A 159 24.74 9.36 -13.34
C PRO A 159 25.09 9.74 -14.77
N SER A 160 25.89 10.81 -14.94
CA SER A 160 26.52 11.10 -16.24
C SER A 160 27.50 9.97 -16.63
N PRO A 161 27.82 9.83 -17.91
CA PRO A 161 28.74 8.79 -18.40
C PRO A 161 30.09 8.73 -17.68
N ASP A 162 30.61 9.89 -17.26
CA ASP A 162 31.87 10.02 -16.52
C ASP A 162 31.71 9.97 -14.99
N GLY A 163 30.48 9.77 -14.50
CA GLY A 163 30.15 9.72 -13.07
C GLY A 163 30.31 11.04 -12.32
N LYS A 164 30.53 12.19 -13.01
CA LYS A 164 30.78 13.46 -12.34
C LYS A 164 29.52 14.32 -12.15
N LYS A 165 28.40 13.94 -12.74
CA LYS A 165 27.12 14.63 -12.59
C LYS A 165 26.02 13.61 -12.30
N LEU A 166 24.95 14.07 -11.67
CA LEU A 166 23.72 13.32 -11.43
C LEU A 166 22.54 14.10 -11.98
N ALA A 167 21.74 13.48 -12.85
CA ALA A 167 20.46 14.00 -13.30
C ALA A 167 19.34 13.26 -12.57
N PHE A 168 18.30 13.97 -12.16
CA PHE A 168 17.15 13.41 -11.42
C PHE A 168 15.95 14.35 -11.47
N THR A 169 14.77 13.87 -11.08
CA THR A 169 13.59 14.70 -10.95
C THR A 169 13.14 14.86 -9.49
N VAL A 170 12.59 16.02 -9.19
CA VAL A 170 11.94 16.36 -7.92
C VAL A 170 10.66 17.13 -8.22
N LEU A 171 9.52 16.72 -7.63
CA LEU A 171 8.21 17.34 -7.88
C LEU A 171 7.95 17.56 -9.39
N ASN A 172 8.23 16.55 -10.20
CA ASN A 172 8.08 16.58 -11.66
C ASN A 172 8.93 17.67 -12.37
N ARG A 173 10.08 18.02 -11.82
CA ARG A 173 11.02 18.99 -12.39
C ARG A 173 12.41 18.39 -12.49
N LEU A 174 13.07 18.59 -13.63
CA LEU A 174 14.40 18.07 -13.90
C LEU A 174 15.49 18.91 -13.27
N TYR A 175 16.40 18.25 -12.57
CA TYR A 175 17.59 18.82 -11.94
C TYR A 175 18.85 18.10 -12.41
N VAL A 176 19.96 18.82 -12.38
CA VAL A 176 21.33 18.30 -12.53
C VAL A 176 22.18 18.89 -11.41
N MET A 177 23.10 18.07 -10.90
CA MET A 177 24.12 18.53 -9.93
C MET A 177 25.48 17.89 -10.26
N ASP A 178 26.57 18.57 -9.89
CA ASP A 178 27.89 17.96 -9.89
C ASP A 178 27.96 16.91 -8.77
N TRP A 179 28.39 15.71 -9.13
CA TRP A 179 28.43 14.59 -8.19
C TRP A 179 29.86 14.39 -7.65
N PRO A 180 30.03 14.17 -6.33
CA PRO A 180 29.01 14.01 -5.29
C PRO A 180 28.63 15.28 -4.50
N ASN A 181 29.24 16.42 -4.71
CA ASN A 181 29.20 17.56 -3.78
C ASN A 181 28.57 18.84 -4.37
N GLY A 182 27.94 18.77 -5.53
CA GLY A 182 27.30 19.91 -6.17
C GLY A 182 25.96 20.29 -5.54
N THR A 183 25.48 21.49 -5.87
CA THR A 183 24.13 21.93 -5.55
C THR A 183 23.19 21.61 -6.70
N PRO A 184 22.02 20.99 -6.46
CA PRO A 184 21.02 20.74 -7.50
C PRO A 184 20.58 22.02 -8.20
N GLN A 185 20.58 22.02 -9.52
CA GLN A 185 20.14 23.14 -10.35
C GLN A 185 19.07 22.68 -11.33
N ARG A 186 17.97 23.44 -11.45
CA ARG A 186 16.95 23.16 -12.46
C ARG A 186 17.53 23.31 -13.87
N VAL A 187 17.19 22.33 -14.71
CA VAL A 187 17.62 22.32 -16.12
C VAL A 187 16.73 23.25 -16.95
N SER A 188 15.44 23.27 -16.70
CA SER A 188 14.44 24.02 -17.45
C SER A 188 13.63 25.00 -16.57
N GLN A 189 12.82 25.85 -17.21
CA GLN A 189 11.82 26.70 -16.52
C GLN A 189 10.38 26.30 -16.90
N HIS A 190 10.18 25.11 -17.50
CA HIS A 190 8.87 24.67 -17.89
C HIS A 190 7.96 24.35 -16.69
N ASN A 191 6.64 24.42 -16.90
CA ASN A 191 5.64 24.12 -15.88
C ASN A 191 4.94 22.76 -16.09
N PHE A 192 5.21 22.07 -17.19
CA PHE A 192 4.73 20.71 -17.40
C PHE A 192 5.58 19.66 -16.64
N THR A 193 5.10 18.44 -16.52
CA THR A 193 5.85 17.33 -15.94
C THR A 193 7.10 17.04 -16.77
N GLU A 194 8.26 16.96 -16.12
CA GLU A 194 9.53 16.49 -16.65
C GLU A 194 9.93 15.21 -15.96
N ALA A 195 10.29 14.16 -16.71
CA ALA A 195 10.58 12.84 -16.15
C ALA A 195 11.61 12.07 -16.98
N MET A 196 12.16 11.02 -16.38
CA MET A 196 12.97 10.00 -17.03
C MET A 196 14.16 10.57 -17.83
N PRO A 197 15.09 11.30 -17.20
CA PRO A 197 16.28 11.82 -17.89
C PRO A 197 17.20 10.70 -18.37
N ALA A 198 17.83 10.90 -19.54
CA ALA A 198 18.84 10.00 -20.08
C ALA A 198 19.99 10.79 -20.69
N TRP A 199 21.23 10.47 -20.30
CA TRP A 199 22.43 11.13 -20.77
C TRP A 199 22.85 10.66 -22.17
N SER A 200 23.32 11.59 -23.00
CA SER A 200 24.09 11.24 -24.20
C SER A 200 25.40 10.53 -23.85
N PRO A 201 25.94 9.65 -24.71
CA PRO A 201 27.17 8.90 -24.40
C PRO A 201 28.40 9.79 -24.13
N ASP A 202 28.41 11.01 -24.64
CA ASP A 202 29.45 12.00 -24.41
C ASP A 202 29.25 12.87 -23.17
N GLY A 203 28.11 12.72 -22.49
CA GLY A 203 27.76 13.46 -21.29
C GLY A 203 27.38 14.92 -21.49
N ASN A 204 27.25 15.40 -22.73
CA ASN A 204 27.02 16.81 -23.05
C ASN A 204 25.54 17.17 -23.15
N GLN A 205 24.68 16.17 -23.30
CA GLN A 205 23.22 16.36 -23.47
C GLN A 205 22.43 15.42 -22.59
N ILE A 206 21.23 15.85 -22.24
CA ILE A 206 20.21 15.04 -21.55
C ILE A 206 18.93 15.06 -22.36
N THR A 207 18.37 13.89 -22.67
CA THR A 207 16.96 13.78 -23.07
C THR A 207 16.09 13.56 -21.88
N PHE A 208 14.87 14.09 -21.94
CA PHE A 208 13.82 13.84 -20.94
C PHE A 208 12.46 13.88 -21.60
N ILE A 209 11.48 13.26 -20.99
CA ILE A 209 10.10 13.32 -21.45
C ILE A 209 9.33 14.40 -20.71
N SER A 210 8.32 14.95 -21.38
CA SER A 210 7.36 15.88 -20.80
C SER A 210 5.96 15.28 -20.81
N TRP A 211 5.10 15.80 -19.92
CA TRP A 211 3.67 15.59 -19.98
C TRP A 211 2.90 16.87 -19.64
N ASP A 212 1.95 17.19 -20.48
CA ASP A 212 0.95 18.23 -20.27
C ASP A 212 -0.44 17.66 -20.58
N GLU A 213 -1.44 18.01 -19.80
CA GLU A 213 -2.77 17.41 -19.90
C GLU A 213 -3.50 17.77 -21.20
N LYS A 214 -3.22 18.95 -21.75
CA LYS A 214 -3.79 19.40 -23.03
C LYS A 214 -2.94 18.96 -24.21
N GLU A 215 -1.65 19.26 -24.13
CA GLU A 215 -0.74 19.07 -25.26
C GLU A 215 -0.26 17.62 -25.38
N GLY A 216 -0.28 16.85 -24.29
CA GLY A 216 0.27 15.49 -24.23
C GLY A 216 1.76 15.49 -23.96
N GLY A 217 2.42 14.37 -24.25
CA GLY A 217 3.84 14.18 -24.04
C GLY A 217 4.68 14.57 -25.24
N ASN A 218 5.94 14.93 -24.96
CA ASN A 218 6.99 15.16 -25.95
C ASN A 218 8.35 14.73 -25.41
N LEU A 219 9.29 14.47 -26.31
CA LEU A 219 10.68 14.25 -25.99
C LEU A 219 11.45 15.56 -26.17
N TYR A 220 12.24 15.92 -25.17
CA TYR A 220 13.10 17.09 -25.16
C TYR A 220 14.56 16.70 -25.05
N ILE A 221 15.42 17.59 -25.51
CA ILE A 221 16.87 17.50 -25.34
C ILE A 221 17.39 18.83 -24.76
N ALA A 222 18.22 18.73 -23.72
CA ALA A 222 18.90 19.85 -23.10
C ALA A 222 20.41 19.71 -23.31
N ALA A 223 21.05 20.72 -23.87
CA ALA A 223 22.49 20.82 -23.95
C ALA A 223 23.03 21.42 -22.63
N LEU A 224 24.02 20.74 -22.02
CA LEU A 224 24.66 21.16 -20.78
C LEU A 224 26.03 21.76 -21.06
N GLY A 225 26.23 23.03 -20.74
CA GLY A 225 27.50 23.73 -20.97
C GLY A 225 27.29 25.03 -21.71
N GLY A 226 27.22 26.13 -21.02
CA GLY A 226 26.92 27.45 -21.53
C GLY A 226 25.49 27.89 -21.22
N LYS A 227 24.78 28.52 -22.17
CA LYS A 227 23.35 28.73 -22.07
C LYS A 227 22.67 27.37 -22.30
N ASN A 228 22.03 26.78 -21.28
CA ASN A 228 21.27 25.55 -21.42
C ASN A 228 20.24 25.71 -22.54
N GLU A 229 20.54 25.22 -23.72
CA GLU A 229 19.65 25.24 -24.85
C GLU A 229 18.76 24.01 -24.77
N ILE A 230 17.45 24.25 -24.63
CA ILE A 230 16.44 23.19 -24.55
C ILE A 230 15.64 23.19 -25.82
N ARG A 231 15.57 22.04 -26.47
CA ARG A 231 14.86 21.87 -27.74
C ARG A 231 13.91 20.68 -27.66
N GLN A 232 12.70 20.87 -28.12
CA GLN A 232 11.74 19.78 -28.34
C GLN A 232 12.21 18.98 -29.57
N LEU A 233 12.27 17.65 -29.41
CA LEU A 233 12.68 16.74 -30.48
C LEU A 233 11.49 16.20 -31.28
N THR A 234 10.38 15.89 -30.61
CA THR A 234 9.18 15.34 -31.24
C THR A 234 8.20 16.44 -31.56
N THR A 235 7.51 16.33 -32.70
CA THR A 235 6.42 17.22 -33.12
C THR A 235 5.04 16.57 -32.97
N GLU A 236 5.02 15.26 -32.79
CA GLU A 236 3.80 14.46 -32.63
C GLU A 236 3.48 14.38 -31.13
N SER A 237 2.33 14.93 -30.75
CA SER A 237 1.82 14.81 -29.39
C SER A 237 1.41 13.36 -29.11
N ALA A 238 2.10 12.71 -28.20
CA ALA A 238 1.91 11.30 -27.89
C ALA A 238 2.15 11.02 -26.40
N PHE A 239 2.14 9.76 -26.01
CA PHE A 239 2.60 9.29 -24.73
C PHE A 239 3.99 8.67 -24.93
N TYR A 240 5.00 9.23 -24.28
CA TYR A 240 6.39 8.81 -24.39
C TYR A 240 6.92 8.34 -23.07
N MET A 241 7.81 7.31 -23.08
CA MET A 241 8.41 6.76 -21.86
C MET A 241 9.82 6.23 -22.11
N SER A 242 10.63 6.21 -21.04
CA SER A 242 11.92 5.51 -20.93
C SER A 242 12.89 5.80 -22.08
N PRO A 243 13.26 7.06 -22.32
CA PRO A 243 14.27 7.38 -23.32
C PRO A 243 15.62 6.77 -22.92
N ALA A 244 16.34 6.25 -23.92
CA ALA A 244 17.67 5.67 -23.74
C ALA A 244 18.56 6.00 -24.93
N TRP A 245 19.81 6.38 -24.66
CA TRP A 245 20.79 6.65 -25.67
C TRP A 245 21.63 5.42 -26.00
N SER A 246 21.79 5.14 -27.28
CA SER A 246 22.71 4.13 -27.76
C SER A 246 24.09 4.73 -28.05
N PHE A 247 25.13 3.89 -28.05
CA PHE A 247 26.52 4.32 -28.35
C PHE A 247 26.74 4.73 -29.80
N ASN A 248 25.82 4.44 -30.70
CA ASN A 248 25.81 4.95 -32.08
C ASN A 248 24.95 6.22 -32.23
N ASN A 249 24.76 6.93 -31.12
CA ASN A 249 24.10 8.24 -31.07
C ASN A 249 22.66 8.24 -31.60
N ARG A 250 21.87 7.23 -31.22
CA ARG A 250 20.43 7.18 -31.45
C ARG A 250 19.67 7.26 -30.10
N ILE A 251 18.55 7.92 -30.09
CA ILE A 251 17.65 7.96 -28.93
C ILE A 251 16.51 6.99 -29.17
N THR A 252 16.37 6.01 -28.30
CA THR A 252 15.30 5.00 -28.37
C THR A 252 14.35 5.20 -27.20
N PHE A 253 13.04 5.02 -27.40
CA PHE A 253 12.02 5.23 -26.38
C PHE A 253 10.73 4.47 -26.73
N PHE A 254 9.83 4.36 -25.76
CA PHE A 254 8.48 3.88 -26.01
C PHE A 254 7.58 5.05 -26.43
N ARG A 255 6.69 4.79 -27.39
CA ARG A 255 5.68 5.74 -27.86
C ARG A 255 4.32 5.06 -27.90
N GLY A 256 3.32 5.66 -27.30
CA GLY A 256 1.92 5.25 -27.40
C GLY A 256 1.00 6.40 -27.78
N PRO A 257 -0.25 6.13 -28.14
CA PRO A 257 -1.22 7.20 -28.35
C PRO A 257 -1.38 8.08 -27.10
N LYS A 258 -1.47 9.40 -27.29
CA LYS A 258 -1.70 10.35 -26.20
C LYS A 258 -2.84 9.92 -25.27
N ARG A 259 -3.94 9.40 -25.85
CA ARG A 259 -5.12 8.96 -25.11
C ARG A 259 -4.83 7.87 -24.08
N LEU A 260 -3.83 7.02 -24.29
CA LEU A 260 -3.46 5.96 -23.35
C LEU A 260 -3.24 6.48 -21.93
N PHE A 261 -2.54 7.60 -21.81
CA PHE A 261 -2.24 8.18 -20.51
C PHE A 261 -3.22 9.30 -20.14
N LYS A 262 -3.68 10.10 -21.14
CA LYS A 262 -4.69 11.14 -20.90
C LYS A 262 -5.97 10.56 -20.33
N ASP A 263 -6.47 9.48 -20.93
CA ASP A 263 -7.74 8.86 -20.55
C ASP A 263 -7.61 7.84 -19.41
N ALA A 264 -6.38 7.52 -19.01
CA ALA A 264 -6.14 6.62 -17.89
C ALA A 264 -6.71 7.21 -16.59
N GLU A 265 -7.39 6.37 -15.82
CA GLU A 265 -8.07 6.72 -14.57
C GLU A 265 -7.22 6.33 -13.35
N SER A 266 -6.31 5.39 -13.55
CA SER A 266 -5.44 4.80 -12.54
C SER A 266 -4.08 4.44 -13.16
N PRO A 267 -3.09 4.04 -12.38
CA PRO A 267 -1.81 3.56 -12.91
C PRO A 267 -1.92 2.26 -13.72
N PHE A 268 -3.08 1.60 -13.70
CA PHE A 268 -3.35 0.35 -14.41
C PHE A 268 -3.96 0.62 -15.78
N TYR A 269 -3.14 0.96 -16.74
CA TYR A 269 -3.55 1.15 -18.13
C TYR A 269 -2.76 0.22 -19.06
N SER A 270 -3.36 -0.13 -20.19
CA SER A 270 -2.75 -1.05 -21.16
C SER A 270 -1.66 -0.32 -21.97
N ASP A 271 -0.52 -0.96 -22.17
CA ASP A 271 0.52 -0.51 -23.10
C ASP A 271 0.50 -1.27 -24.44
N ALA A 272 -0.57 -2.03 -24.69
CA ALA A 272 -0.70 -2.88 -25.88
C ALA A 272 -0.56 -2.12 -27.21
N GLU A 273 -0.85 -0.82 -27.22
CA GLU A 273 -0.72 0.05 -28.39
C GLU A 273 0.65 0.73 -28.50
N SER A 274 1.57 0.49 -27.55
CA SER A 274 2.86 1.17 -27.51
C SER A 274 3.88 0.55 -28.49
N ASP A 275 4.69 1.42 -29.08
CA ASP A 275 5.76 1.08 -30.00
C ASP A 275 7.13 1.31 -29.35
N ILE A 276 8.13 0.54 -29.75
CA ILE A 276 9.54 0.86 -29.55
C ILE A 276 10.02 1.61 -30.80
N VAL A 277 10.49 2.84 -30.61
CA VAL A 277 10.92 3.70 -31.71
C VAL A 277 12.31 4.31 -31.41
N TRP A 278 13.01 4.75 -32.45
CA TRP A 278 14.21 5.55 -32.30
C TRP A 278 14.18 6.78 -33.20
N MET A 279 14.99 7.78 -32.86
CA MET A 279 15.20 8.98 -33.67
C MET A 279 16.63 9.51 -33.53
N ASP A 280 17.03 10.35 -34.48
CA ASP A 280 18.29 11.09 -34.42
C ASP A 280 18.20 12.21 -33.37
N PRO A 281 19.27 12.46 -32.56
CA PRO A 281 19.27 13.57 -31.60
C PRO A 281 19.11 14.95 -32.21
N ARG A 282 19.42 15.09 -33.49
CA ARG A 282 19.23 16.35 -34.25
C ARG A 282 17.75 16.61 -34.59
N GLY A 283 16.88 15.61 -34.40
CA GLY A 283 15.47 15.62 -34.75
C GLY A 283 15.19 14.85 -36.04
N GLY A 284 14.01 14.97 -36.56
CA GLY A 284 13.57 14.29 -37.79
C GLY A 284 12.49 13.23 -37.51
N LYS A 285 12.33 12.30 -38.45
CA LYS A 285 11.27 11.28 -38.39
C LYS A 285 11.63 10.18 -37.42
N MET A 286 10.70 9.81 -36.56
CA MET A 286 10.79 8.59 -35.71
C MET A 286 10.75 7.34 -36.59
N GLN A 287 11.59 6.36 -36.25
CA GLN A 287 11.67 5.06 -36.91
C GLN A 287 11.12 3.98 -35.98
N LEU A 288 10.16 3.22 -36.46
CA LEU A 288 9.62 2.06 -35.74
C LEU A 288 10.66 0.94 -35.70
N ILE A 289 10.85 0.35 -34.52
CA ILE A 289 11.65 -0.85 -34.31
C ILE A 289 10.70 -2.05 -34.17
N ASP A 290 9.82 -2.04 -33.15
CA ASP A 290 8.85 -3.12 -32.89
C ASP A 290 7.71 -2.60 -32.00
N LYS A 291 6.71 -3.43 -31.74
CA LYS A 291 5.72 -3.22 -30.70
C LYS A 291 6.32 -3.45 -29.31
N ALA A 292 5.88 -2.71 -28.30
CA ALA A 292 6.40 -2.86 -26.94
C ALA A 292 6.13 -4.25 -26.32
N ARG A 293 4.93 -4.81 -26.48
CA ARG A 293 4.53 -6.15 -25.99
C ARG A 293 4.88 -6.40 -24.54
N ASN A 294 4.64 -5.41 -23.67
CA ASN A 294 4.98 -5.43 -22.24
C ASN A 294 6.51 -5.58 -21.95
N ARG A 295 7.39 -5.37 -22.94
CA ARG A 295 8.83 -5.28 -22.71
C ARG A 295 9.22 -3.90 -22.18
N GLY A 296 10.23 -3.84 -21.33
CA GLY A 296 10.68 -2.58 -20.72
C GLY A 296 12.16 -2.51 -20.47
N ASN A 297 12.58 -1.48 -19.72
CA ASN A 297 13.98 -1.26 -19.34
C ASN A 297 14.93 -1.25 -20.55
N LEU A 298 14.59 -0.40 -21.55
CA LEU A 298 15.43 -0.13 -22.72
C LEU A 298 16.82 0.31 -22.29
N HIS A 299 17.86 -0.39 -22.74
CA HIS A 299 19.25 -0.01 -22.47
C HIS A 299 20.20 -0.57 -23.51
N PHE A 300 21.43 -0.10 -23.48
CA PHE A 300 22.45 -0.38 -24.49
C PHE A 300 23.78 -0.78 -23.86
N THR A 301 24.53 -1.59 -24.59
CA THR A 301 25.91 -1.92 -24.30
C THR A 301 26.82 -1.33 -25.41
N ARG A 302 28.13 -1.50 -25.28
CA ARG A 302 29.05 -1.09 -26.34
C ARG A 302 28.88 -1.87 -27.65
N ASP A 303 28.12 -2.98 -27.62
CA ASP A 303 27.62 -3.63 -28.82
C ASP A 303 26.48 -2.81 -29.43
N THR A 304 26.83 -1.95 -30.39
CA THR A 304 25.89 -1.05 -31.07
C THR A 304 24.92 -1.74 -32.02
N SER A 305 25.07 -3.04 -32.23
CA SER A 305 24.23 -3.83 -33.13
C SER A 305 22.91 -4.25 -32.48
N ARG A 306 22.80 -4.16 -31.13
CA ARG A 306 21.70 -4.74 -30.37
C ARG A 306 21.05 -3.74 -29.40
N ILE A 307 19.76 -3.98 -29.14
CA ILE A 307 18.94 -3.29 -28.17
C ILE A 307 18.61 -4.31 -27.06
N PHE A 308 18.77 -3.93 -25.79
CA PHE A 308 18.45 -4.78 -24.64
C PHE A 308 17.17 -4.34 -23.98
N LEU A 309 16.39 -5.32 -23.51
CA LEU A 309 15.05 -5.16 -22.92
C LEU A 309 14.81 -6.24 -21.87
N ASN A 310 13.82 -6.01 -21.03
CA ASN A 310 13.33 -7.03 -20.11
C ASN A 310 11.89 -7.44 -20.46
N THR A 311 11.60 -8.71 -20.20
CA THR A 311 10.23 -9.25 -20.26
C THR A 311 9.64 -9.40 -18.86
N PRO A 312 8.30 -9.46 -18.71
CA PRO A 312 7.64 -9.50 -17.40
C PRO A 312 8.00 -10.72 -16.53
N ASP A 313 8.50 -11.78 -17.12
CA ASP A 313 8.91 -13.00 -16.41
C ASP A 313 10.33 -12.94 -15.81
N GLY A 314 10.97 -11.76 -15.84
CA GLY A 314 12.33 -11.54 -15.33
C GLY A 314 13.46 -11.93 -16.30
N SER A 315 13.15 -12.09 -17.61
CA SER A 315 14.16 -12.38 -18.60
C SER A 315 14.80 -11.11 -19.16
N LEU A 316 16.09 -11.17 -19.39
CA LEU A 316 16.84 -10.20 -20.20
C LEU A 316 16.89 -10.70 -21.64
N ILE A 317 16.39 -9.90 -22.55
CA ILE A 317 16.44 -10.18 -23.98
C ILE A 317 17.25 -9.12 -24.72
N SER A 318 17.73 -9.45 -25.92
CA SER A 318 18.23 -8.46 -26.87
C SER A 318 17.78 -8.79 -28.29
N MET A 319 17.65 -7.78 -29.11
CA MET A 319 17.29 -7.90 -30.53
C MET A 319 18.12 -6.92 -31.36
N ARG A 320 18.16 -7.14 -32.67
CA ARG A 320 18.74 -6.18 -33.61
C ARG A 320 17.82 -4.98 -33.83
N TRP A 321 18.33 -3.93 -34.46
CA TRP A 321 17.56 -2.69 -34.73
C TRP A 321 16.40 -2.89 -35.71
N ASP A 322 16.36 -3.98 -36.42
CA ASP A 322 15.28 -4.39 -37.33
C ASP A 322 14.32 -5.39 -36.66
N ALA A 323 14.40 -5.51 -35.32
CA ALA A 323 13.62 -6.44 -34.49
C ALA A 323 13.89 -7.93 -34.79
N THR A 324 14.93 -8.27 -35.53
CA THR A 324 15.32 -9.66 -35.81
C THR A 324 16.30 -10.19 -34.77
N ASP A 325 16.59 -11.50 -34.83
CA ASP A 325 17.57 -12.19 -33.96
C ASP A 325 17.37 -11.88 -32.45
N GLU A 326 16.13 -12.02 -31.98
CA GLU A 326 15.85 -11.92 -30.54
C GLU A 326 16.54 -13.06 -29.79
N LYS A 327 17.28 -12.70 -28.75
CA LYS A 327 18.03 -13.61 -27.88
C LYS A 327 17.65 -13.38 -26.42
N THR A 328 17.34 -14.45 -25.70
CA THR A 328 17.21 -14.43 -24.25
C THR A 328 18.57 -14.75 -23.63
N HIS A 329 19.09 -13.85 -22.80
CA HIS A 329 20.41 -13.99 -22.18
C HIS A 329 20.39 -14.69 -20.84
N VAL A 330 19.39 -14.38 -20.02
CA VAL A 330 19.24 -14.90 -18.67
C VAL A 330 17.80 -14.70 -18.19
N LYS A 331 17.32 -15.57 -17.32
CA LYS A 331 16.12 -15.37 -16.53
C LYS A 331 16.47 -15.23 -15.06
N VAL A 332 16.04 -14.16 -14.40
CA VAL A 332 16.39 -13.87 -13.00
C VAL A 332 15.15 -13.87 -12.13
N SER A 333 15.27 -14.52 -10.97
CA SER A 333 14.22 -14.54 -9.95
C SER A 333 14.77 -14.32 -8.54
N GLY A 334 13.93 -13.88 -7.62
CA GLY A 334 14.24 -13.64 -6.22
C GLY A 334 13.56 -14.62 -5.28
N ILE A 335 13.27 -14.14 -4.08
CA ILE A 335 12.56 -14.89 -3.05
C ILE A 335 11.11 -15.16 -3.48
N THR A 336 10.55 -16.22 -2.92
CA THR A 336 9.10 -16.40 -2.92
C THR A 336 8.52 -15.48 -1.84
N PRO A 337 7.66 -14.49 -2.21
CA PRO A 337 7.06 -13.61 -1.22
C PRO A 337 6.25 -14.38 -0.18
N TYR A 338 6.08 -13.81 1.01
CA TYR A 338 5.18 -14.33 2.05
C TYR A 338 3.73 -14.45 1.63
N GLY A 339 3.38 -13.97 0.47
CA GLY A 339 2.03 -14.04 -0.02
C GLY A 339 1.44 -15.42 -0.16
N SER A 340 2.16 -16.44 0.14
CA SER A 340 1.60 -17.74 0.43
C SER A 340 0.94 -17.78 1.82
N VAL A 341 0.41 -16.70 2.30
CA VAL A 341 -0.47 -16.75 3.46
C VAL A 341 -1.80 -17.38 3.05
N SER A 342 -1.69 -18.55 2.47
CA SER A 342 -2.76 -19.54 2.44
C SER A 342 -3.32 -19.78 3.84
N GLU A 343 -2.57 -19.47 4.89
CA GLU A 343 -3.03 -19.48 6.27
C GLU A 343 -4.17 -18.50 6.54
N ALA A 344 -4.29 -17.43 5.78
CA ALA A 344 -5.39 -16.48 5.92
C ALA A 344 -6.45 -16.59 4.83
N GLY A 345 -6.25 -17.39 3.77
CA GLY A 345 -7.23 -17.59 2.68
C GLY A 345 -7.66 -16.36 1.90
N GLU A 346 -7.01 -15.25 2.16
CA GLU A 346 -7.31 -13.98 1.50
C GLU A 346 -6.88 -13.95 0.06
N GLU A 347 -6.02 -14.84 -0.34
CA GLU A 347 -5.31 -14.74 -1.59
C GLU A 347 -6.04 -15.25 -2.81
N THR A 348 -7.15 -15.88 -2.67
CA THR A 348 -7.92 -16.27 -3.85
C THR A 348 -8.51 -15.06 -4.57
N GLY A 349 -8.52 -13.91 -3.97
CA GLY A 349 -8.98 -12.67 -4.57
C GLY A 349 -7.88 -11.65 -4.91
N HIS A 350 -6.79 -11.64 -4.17
CA HIS A 350 -5.60 -10.86 -4.49
C HIS A 350 -4.57 -11.76 -5.16
N ARG A 351 -4.89 -12.22 -6.36
CA ARG A 351 -3.84 -12.74 -7.23
C ARG A 351 -2.78 -11.66 -7.34
N ARG A 352 -1.68 -11.91 -6.64
CA ARG A 352 -0.36 -11.33 -6.84
C ARG A 352 -0.36 -10.03 -7.64
N PHE A 353 -0.35 -8.96 -6.93
CA PHE A 353 0.32 -7.78 -7.42
C PHE A 353 1.82 -8.09 -7.49
N SER A 354 2.25 -8.90 -8.43
CA SER A 354 3.58 -8.74 -8.93
C SER A 354 3.55 -7.38 -9.60
N MET A 355 4.13 -6.40 -8.96
CA MET A 355 4.32 -5.06 -9.50
C MET A 355 5.28 -5.09 -10.66
N GLY A 356 4.78 -5.44 -11.74
CA GLY A 356 5.42 -5.55 -13.02
C GLY A 356 4.42 -6.19 -13.94
N ARG A 357 3.52 -5.39 -14.49
CA ARG A 357 2.87 -5.68 -15.78
C ARG A 357 1.89 -6.84 -15.93
N SER A 358 1.66 -7.73 -14.96
CA SER A 358 0.69 -8.82 -15.15
C SER A 358 -0.76 -8.49 -14.76
N MET A 359 -1.05 -7.26 -14.33
CA MET A 359 -2.42 -6.83 -14.06
C MET A 359 -3.25 -6.53 -15.31
N LEU A 360 -2.62 -6.46 -16.46
CA LEU A 360 -3.31 -6.16 -17.72
C LEU A 360 -4.15 -7.33 -18.25
N ASP A 361 -3.91 -8.56 -17.77
CA ASP A 361 -4.70 -9.72 -18.12
C ASP A 361 -5.93 -9.96 -17.21
N ALA A 362 -6.09 -9.18 -16.18
CA ALA A 362 -7.25 -9.23 -15.29
C ALA A 362 -8.38 -8.32 -15.77
N SER A 363 -8.79 -8.46 -17.02
CA SER A 363 -10.11 -7.98 -17.42
C SER A 363 -11.17 -8.74 -16.59
N PRO A 364 -12.12 -8.06 -15.93
CA PRO A 364 -13.20 -8.71 -15.19
C PRO A 364 -14.03 -9.68 -16.04
N LEU A 365 -13.93 -9.59 -17.35
CA LEU A 365 -14.64 -10.42 -18.32
C LEU A 365 -14.01 -11.81 -18.51
N ASN A 366 -12.74 -12.02 -18.22
CA ASN A 366 -12.09 -13.32 -18.40
C ASN A 366 -12.27 -14.27 -17.21
N HIS A 367 -12.87 -13.85 -16.10
CA HIS A 367 -13.11 -14.69 -14.93
C HIS A 367 -14.41 -15.50 -14.99
N CYS A 368 -15.28 -15.25 -15.98
CA CYS A 368 -16.57 -15.93 -16.10
C CYS A 368 -16.55 -17.23 -16.92
N MET A 369 -15.41 -17.60 -17.51
CA MET A 369 -15.35 -18.72 -18.46
C MET A 369 -14.20 -19.69 -18.15
N LEU A 370 -14.02 -20.11 -16.91
CA LEU A 370 -13.20 -21.29 -16.63
C LEU A 370 -14.09 -22.54 -16.68
N PRO A 371 -13.75 -23.53 -17.50
CA PRO A 371 -14.47 -24.79 -17.50
C PRO A 371 -14.36 -25.50 -16.15
N ALA A 372 -15.44 -26.13 -15.71
CA ALA A 372 -15.62 -26.80 -14.42
C ALA A 372 -14.65 -27.97 -14.13
N ASN A 373 -13.61 -28.16 -14.93
CA ASN A 373 -12.67 -29.29 -14.85
C ASN A 373 -11.19 -28.91 -14.87
N THR A 374 -10.82 -27.71 -14.43
CA THR A 374 -9.41 -27.44 -14.17
C THR A 374 -9.07 -27.93 -12.78
N ASP A 375 -8.19 -28.92 -12.70
CA ASP A 375 -7.46 -29.38 -11.53
C ASP A 375 -6.95 -28.13 -10.77
N MET A 376 -7.63 -27.79 -9.68
CA MET A 376 -7.19 -26.73 -8.78
C MET A 376 -6.00 -27.27 -7.97
N ARG A 377 -4.87 -27.46 -8.63
CA ARG A 377 -3.59 -27.52 -7.93
C ARG A 377 -3.42 -26.17 -7.28
N GLU A 378 -3.14 -26.17 -5.99
CA GLU A 378 -2.73 -24.96 -5.26
C GLU A 378 -1.76 -24.15 -6.13
N PRO A 379 -1.96 -22.86 -6.34
CA PRO A 379 -0.99 -22.07 -7.07
C PRO A 379 0.32 -22.14 -6.28
N GLN A 380 1.29 -22.88 -6.80
CA GLN A 380 2.63 -22.90 -6.22
C GLN A 380 3.09 -21.45 -6.17
N SER A 381 3.42 -20.98 -4.97
CA SER A 381 4.02 -19.67 -4.79
C SER A 381 5.30 -19.61 -5.61
N MET A 382 5.30 -18.80 -6.68
CA MET A 382 6.44 -18.72 -7.57
C MET A 382 7.41 -17.65 -7.09
N PRO A 383 8.73 -17.84 -7.25
CA PRO A 383 9.72 -16.80 -6.96
C PRO A 383 9.40 -15.52 -7.72
N SER A 384 9.62 -14.36 -7.08
CA SER A 384 9.42 -13.05 -7.70
C SER A 384 10.33 -12.91 -8.93
N PRO A 385 9.83 -12.55 -10.12
CA PRO A 385 10.68 -12.25 -11.26
C PRO A 385 11.45 -10.95 -11.02
N ALA A 386 12.59 -10.79 -11.69
CA ALA A 386 13.30 -9.52 -11.69
C ALA A 386 12.48 -8.43 -12.41
N GLU A 387 12.39 -7.26 -11.80
CA GLU A 387 11.75 -6.06 -12.36
C GLU A 387 12.64 -5.37 -13.38
N ALA A 388 13.95 -5.43 -13.17
CA ALA A 388 14.97 -4.92 -14.07
C ALA A 388 16.18 -5.85 -14.07
N VAL A 389 16.72 -6.09 -15.27
CA VAL A 389 18.02 -6.71 -15.50
C VAL A 389 18.75 -5.84 -16.53
N LEU A 390 19.72 -5.06 -16.08
CA LEU A 390 20.42 -4.06 -16.87
C LEU A 390 21.86 -4.50 -17.10
N MET A 391 22.20 -4.83 -18.35
CA MET A 391 23.58 -5.15 -18.72
C MET A 391 24.51 -4.00 -18.40
N ALA A 392 25.68 -4.32 -17.90
CA ALA A 392 26.76 -3.35 -17.83
C ALA A 392 27.11 -2.87 -19.26
N PRO A 393 27.51 -1.61 -19.45
CA PRO A 393 27.93 -1.09 -20.74
C PRO A 393 29.02 -1.93 -21.43
N SER A 394 29.86 -2.61 -20.65
CA SER A 394 30.85 -3.57 -21.11
C SER A 394 30.99 -4.74 -20.13
N GLY A 395 31.45 -5.89 -20.63
CA GLY A 395 31.63 -7.10 -19.84
C GLY A 395 30.37 -7.97 -19.80
N ASN A 396 30.29 -8.84 -18.80
CA ASN A 396 29.24 -9.83 -18.63
C ASN A 396 28.47 -9.68 -17.31
N LYS A 397 28.60 -8.55 -16.63
CA LYS A 397 27.84 -8.27 -15.41
C LYS A 397 26.49 -7.63 -15.74
N ALA A 398 25.47 -7.86 -14.92
CA ALA A 398 24.20 -7.16 -14.98
C ALA A 398 23.78 -6.67 -13.60
N LEU A 399 23.16 -5.50 -13.58
CA LEU A 399 22.52 -4.93 -12.41
C LEU A 399 21.06 -5.39 -12.39
N VAL A 400 20.63 -5.94 -11.28
CA VAL A 400 19.30 -6.57 -11.17
C VAL A 400 18.52 -5.94 -10.05
N LYS A 401 17.25 -5.61 -10.29
CA LYS A 401 16.28 -5.25 -9.24
C LYS A 401 15.26 -6.37 -9.09
N VAL A 402 15.15 -6.91 -7.88
CA VAL A 402 14.10 -7.86 -7.51
C VAL A 402 13.41 -7.33 -6.27
N THR A 403 12.10 -7.11 -6.36
CA THR A 403 11.34 -6.49 -5.28
C THR A 403 12.00 -5.18 -4.83
N ASN A 404 12.46 -5.08 -3.59
CA ASN A 404 13.08 -3.85 -3.07
C ASN A 404 14.61 -3.83 -3.18
N ASN A 405 15.24 -4.96 -3.54
CA ASN A 405 16.69 -5.08 -3.47
C ASN A 405 17.37 -5.05 -4.84
N ILE A 406 18.60 -4.55 -4.82
CA ILE A 406 19.47 -4.44 -5.99
C ILE A 406 20.63 -5.42 -5.83
N TYR A 407 20.95 -6.09 -6.93
CA TYR A 407 22.00 -7.10 -7.03
C TYR A 407 22.90 -6.85 -8.24
N VAL A 408 24.14 -7.31 -8.17
CA VAL A 408 24.98 -7.52 -9.34
C VAL A 408 25.13 -9.01 -9.55
N ILE A 409 24.92 -9.46 -10.79
CA ILE A 409 25.08 -10.86 -11.19
C ILE A 409 26.08 -10.95 -12.37
N THR A 410 26.71 -12.12 -12.51
CA THR A 410 27.49 -12.46 -13.68
C THR A 410 26.65 -13.32 -14.62
N ILE A 411 26.49 -12.90 -15.86
CA ILE A 411 25.80 -13.64 -16.92
C ILE A 411 26.82 -14.55 -17.63
N PRO A 412 26.64 -15.88 -17.57
CA PRO A 412 27.55 -16.80 -18.23
C PRO A 412 27.38 -16.74 -19.78
N PRO A 413 28.43 -17.13 -20.55
CA PRO A 413 28.27 -17.34 -21.96
C PRO A 413 27.20 -18.38 -22.28
N GLN A 414 26.36 -18.12 -23.28
CA GLN A 414 25.32 -19.08 -23.69
C GLN A 414 25.96 -20.27 -24.42
N THR A 415 25.72 -21.47 -23.89
CA THR A 415 26.19 -22.74 -24.47
C THR A 415 25.02 -23.68 -24.80
N GLY A 416 23.82 -23.13 -24.98
CA GLY A 416 22.60 -23.88 -25.29
C GLY A 416 21.39 -23.38 -24.52
N LYS A 417 21.10 -23.95 -23.34
CA LYS A 417 19.93 -23.56 -22.54
C LYS A 417 20.12 -22.19 -21.91
N VAL A 418 19.05 -21.37 -21.87
CA VAL A 418 19.03 -20.05 -21.19
C VAL A 418 19.33 -20.24 -19.70
N PRO A 419 20.34 -19.54 -19.15
CA PRO A 419 20.64 -19.59 -17.74
C PRO A 419 19.48 -19.05 -16.88
N ALA A 420 19.17 -19.76 -15.80
CA ALA A 420 18.27 -19.27 -14.75
C ALA A 420 19.07 -18.97 -13.49
N ILE A 421 18.99 -17.74 -13.00
CA ILE A 421 19.74 -17.27 -11.83
C ILE A 421 18.74 -16.87 -10.75
N SER A 422 18.85 -17.49 -9.57
CA SER A 422 18.09 -17.07 -8.38
C SER A 422 18.98 -16.21 -7.50
N VAL A 423 18.48 -15.02 -7.15
CA VAL A 423 19.12 -14.13 -6.17
C VAL A 423 18.47 -14.19 -4.80
N ALA A 424 17.62 -15.19 -4.55
CA ALA A 424 16.99 -15.42 -3.24
C ALA A 424 18.02 -15.64 -2.13
N ASP A 425 19.09 -16.37 -2.45
CA ASP A 425 20.32 -16.51 -1.66
C ASP A 425 21.53 -16.32 -2.57
N PRO A 426 22.09 -15.10 -2.64
CA PRO A 426 23.22 -14.81 -3.54
C PRO A 426 24.45 -15.69 -3.30
N ALA A 427 24.67 -16.17 -2.05
CA ALA A 427 25.83 -17.00 -1.72
C ALA A 427 25.73 -18.42 -2.32
N SER A 428 24.52 -18.91 -2.54
CA SER A 428 24.25 -20.24 -3.13
C SER A 428 23.83 -20.16 -4.61
N SER A 429 23.89 -18.98 -5.21
CA SER A 429 23.51 -18.77 -6.61
C SER A 429 24.40 -19.57 -7.56
N SER A 430 23.82 -20.08 -8.67
CA SER A 430 24.54 -20.86 -9.69
C SER A 430 25.68 -20.10 -10.37
N PHE A 431 25.64 -18.78 -10.33
CA PHE A 431 26.65 -17.87 -10.88
C PHE A 431 26.92 -16.74 -9.90
N PRO A 432 28.13 -16.13 -9.93
CA PRO A 432 28.48 -15.07 -8.99
C PRO A 432 27.38 -13.99 -8.93
N SER A 433 26.84 -13.82 -7.74
CA SER A 433 25.74 -12.89 -7.46
C SER A 433 26.02 -12.19 -6.13
N ARG A 434 25.74 -10.90 -6.06
CA ARG A 434 25.95 -10.08 -4.86
C ARG A 434 24.77 -9.15 -4.63
N GLN A 435 24.23 -9.14 -3.42
CA GLN A 435 23.26 -8.16 -2.96
C GLN A 435 23.97 -6.85 -2.60
N LEU A 436 23.54 -5.73 -3.15
CA LEU A 436 24.12 -4.42 -2.91
C LEU A 436 23.40 -3.61 -1.82
N THR A 437 22.09 -3.85 -1.65
CA THR A 437 21.23 -3.09 -0.76
C THR A 437 20.79 -3.92 0.44
N GLU A 438 20.75 -3.29 1.62
CA GLU A 438 20.16 -3.88 2.83
C GLU A 438 18.75 -3.40 3.09
N ILE A 439 18.48 -2.16 2.68
CA ILE A 439 17.22 -1.44 2.93
C ILE A 439 16.43 -1.13 1.65
N GLY A 440 16.78 -1.80 0.56
CA GLY A 440 16.17 -1.55 -0.74
C GLY A 440 16.84 -0.43 -1.54
N GLY A 441 16.32 -0.18 -2.74
CA GLY A 441 16.79 0.85 -3.64
C GLY A 441 15.94 0.95 -4.89
N GLU A 442 15.92 2.13 -5.48
CA GLU A 442 15.17 2.46 -6.69
C GLU A 442 16.11 3.08 -7.73
N PHE A 443 15.70 3.06 -8.98
CA PHE A 443 16.46 3.66 -10.10
C PHE A 443 17.91 3.16 -10.23
N PRO A 444 18.13 1.83 -10.33
CA PRO A 444 19.46 1.28 -10.51
C PRO A 444 20.08 1.70 -11.84
N ALA A 445 21.33 2.15 -11.84
CA ALA A 445 22.04 2.60 -13.04
C ALA A 445 23.53 2.24 -13.00
N TRP A 446 24.12 1.97 -14.17
CA TRP A 446 25.56 1.83 -14.36
C TRP A 446 26.24 3.15 -14.72
N GLU A 447 27.46 3.35 -14.25
CA GLU A 447 28.38 4.26 -14.94
C GLU A 447 28.89 3.62 -16.25
N LEU A 448 29.33 4.46 -17.20
CA LEU A 448 29.76 4.00 -18.53
C LEU A 448 30.98 3.08 -18.50
N ASN A 449 31.82 3.17 -17.48
CA ASN A 449 33.02 2.34 -17.29
C ASN A 449 32.71 0.94 -16.75
N SER A 450 31.44 0.65 -16.40
CA SER A 450 30.97 -0.64 -15.90
C SER A 450 31.54 -1.08 -14.54
N ASN A 451 32.22 -0.21 -13.81
CA ASN A 451 32.79 -0.53 -12.50
C ASN A 451 32.01 0.04 -11.32
N LYS A 452 31.10 1.01 -11.55
CA LYS A 452 30.27 1.60 -10.50
C LYS A 452 28.81 1.53 -10.85
N VAL A 453 28.02 1.35 -9.81
CA VAL A 453 26.55 1.36 -9.87
C VAL A 453 25.98 2.38 -8.91
N HIS A 454 24.82 2.89 -9.26
CA HIS A 454 24.09 3.89 -8.51
C HIS A 454 22.66 3.43 -8.25
N TRP A 455 22.07 3.91 -7.15
CA TRP A 455 20.63 3.79 -6.86
C TRP A 455 20.19 4.88 -5.89
N SER A 456 18.90 5.06 -5.79
CA SER A 456 18.28 6.03 -4.85
C SER A 456 17.32 5.34 -3.88
N LEU A 457 17.03 5.99 -2.77
CA LEU A 457 15.94 5.66 -1.88
C LEU A 457 15.54 6.95 -1.13
N GLY A 458 14.29 7.39 -1.31
CA GLY A 458 13.92 8.70 -0.84
C GLY A 458 14.76 9.79 -1.53
N ASN A 459 15.35 10.66 -0.73
CA ASN A 459 16.31 11.66 -1.20
C ASN A 459 17.79 11.26 -0.99
N GLY A 460 18.03 10.01 -0.57
CA GLY A 460 19.37 9.42 -0.53
C GLY A 460 19.76 8.87 -1.90
N HIS A 461 21.05 9.02 -2.27
CA HIS A 461 21.62 8.44 -3.47
C HIS A 461 22.94 7.75 -3.13
N TRP A 462 23.13 6.53 -3.64
CA TRP A 462 24.27 5.68 -3.35
C TRP A 462 25.13 5.46 -4.58
N THR A 463 26.43 5.36 -4.34
CA THR A 463 27.41 4.88 -5.30
C THR A 463 28.11 3.66 -4.71
N TYR A 464 28.24 2.60 -5.49
CA TYR A 464 28.94 1.37 -5.12
C TYR A 464 29.95 1.01 -6.20
N ASP A 465 31.22 0.86 -5.81
CA ASP A 465 32.32 0.45 -6.69
C ASP A 465 32.43 -1.07 -6.67
N VAL A 466 32.07 -1.70 -7.79
CA VAL A 466 32.00 -3.17 -7.92
C VAL A 466 33.39 -3.78 -7.84
N ASP A 467 34.38 -3.16 -8.50
CA ASP A 467 35.76 -3.67 -8.55
C ASP A 467 36.45 -3.54 -7.18
N ALA A 468 36.22 -2.39 -6.49
CA ALA A 468 36.72 -2.18 -5.14
C ALA A 468 36.10 -3.15 -4.15
N ALA A 469 34.82 -3.48 -4.30
CA ALA A 469 34.14 -4.46 -3.45
C ALA A 469 34.68 -5.89 -3.68
N GLU A 470 34.97 -6.27 -4.91
CA GLU A 470 35.60 -7.55 -5.25
C GLU A 470 37.00 -7.65 -4.61
N ALA A 471 37.81 -6.62 -4.77
CA ALA A 471 39.15 -6.58 -4.17
C ALA A 471 39.09 -6.63 -2.61
N PHE A 472 38.12 -5.97 -2.00
CA PHE A 472 37.91 -6.02 -0.56
C PHE A 472 37.54 -7.43 -0.07
N GLU A 473 36.64 -8.12 -0.76
CA GLU A 473 36.26 -9.49 -0.43
C GLU A 473 37.42 -10.48 -0.60
N ASP A 474 38.20 -10.36 -1.67
CA ASP A 474 39.40 -11.18 -1.89
C ASP A 474 40.41 -10.99 -0.76
N SER A 475 40.58 -9.76 -0.28
CA SER A 475 41.42 -9.47 0.87
C SER A 475 40.93 -10.12 2.16
N LEU A 476 39.60 -10.10 2.41
CA LEU A 476 38.98 -10.76 3.55
C LEU A 476 39.08 -12.28 3.49
N GLN A 477 38.86 -12.87 2.33
CA GLN A 477 39.04 -14.31 2.14
C GLN A 477 40.49 -14.75 2.37
N THR A 478 41.43 -13.97 1.91
CA THR A 478 42.87 -14.21 2.12
C THR A 478 43.21 -14.14 3.62
N ALA A 479 42.69 -13.14 4.33
CA ALA A 479 42.87 -12.98 5.77
C ALA A 479 42.23 -14.14 6.56
N LYS A 480 41.02 -14.60 6.16
CA LYS A 480 40.36 -15.78 6.76
C LYS A 480 41.18 -17.04 6.55
N LYS A 481 41.64 -17.33 5.33
CA LYS A 481 42.48 -18.48 5.02
C LYS A 481 43.79 -18.47 5.84
N ALA A 482 44.43 -17.29 5.95
CA ALA A 482 45.61 -17.14 6.80
C ALA A 482 45.32 -17.42 8.32
N THR A 483 44.13 -16.97 8.76
CA THR A 483 43.71 -17.23 10.16
C THR A 483 43.39 -18.71 10.41
N GLU A 484 42.74 -19.37 9.46
CA GLU A 484 42.46 -20.81 9.51
C GLU A 484 43.72 -21.66 9.49
N LEU A 485 44.67 -21.27 8.61
CA LEU A 485 46.02 -21.92 8.59
C LEU A 485 46.70 -21.77 9.92
N ARG A 486 46.72 -20.58 10.53
CA ARG A 486 47.32 -20.37 11.88
C ARG A 486 46.60 -21.20 12.97
N LYS A 487 45.26 -21.32 12.88
CA LYS A 487 44.49 -22.19 13.81
C LYS A 487 44.85 -23.66 13.59
N ALA A 488 44.96 -24.10 12.34
CA ALA A 488 45.32 -25.46 12.02
C ALA A 488 46.76 -25.79 12.50
N ASP A 489 47.72 -24.87 12.33
CA ASP A 489 49.08 -25.03 12.82
C ASP A 489 49.14 -25.02 14.37
N SER A 490 48.32 -24.18 15.02
CA SER A 490 48.18 -24.18 16.48
C SER A 490 47.60 -25.49 16.98
N LEU A 491 46.59 -26.06 16.28
CA LEU A 491 46.03 -27.38 16.62
C LEU A 491 47.04 -28.49 16.40
N ARG A 492 47.84 -28.49 15.31
CA ARG A 492 48.95 -29.45 15.11
C ARG A 492 49.99 -29.36 16.19
N THR A 493 50.31 -28.12 16.61
CA THR A 493 51.23 -27.89 17.73
C THR A 493 50.68 -28.46 19.05
N LEU A 494 49.39 -28.24 19.34
CA LEU A 494 48.68 -28.81 20.48
C LEU A 494 48.61 -30.33 20.41
N ASP A 495 48.44 -30.93 19.25
CA ASP A 495 48.44 -32.37 19.02
C ASP A 495 49.84 -33.02 19.25
N ALA A 496 50.89 -32.23 19.05
CA ALA A 496 52.28 -32.65 19.34
C ALA A 496 52.69 -32.48 20.80
N MET A 497 51.89 -31.81 21.67
CA MET A 497 52.13 -31.62 23.09
C MET A 497 51.75 -32.85 23.90
N ASP A 498 52.41 -33.09 25.00
CA ASP A 498 52.04 -34.15 25.95
C ASP A 498 50.68 -33.82 26.65
N LYS A 499 50.08 -34.84 27.27
CA LYS A 499 48.75 -34.75 27.90
C LYS A 499 48.66 -33.71 29.02
N ALA A 500 49.73 -33.45 29.72
CA ALA A 500 49.79 -32.47 30.83
C ALA A 500 49.83 -31.04 30.28
N ALA A 501 50.61 -30.82 29.24
CA ALA A 501 50.67 -29.51 28.56
C ALA A 501 49.36 -29.13 27.89
N ARG A 502 48.66 -30.11 27.28
CA ARG A 502 47.28 -29.90 26.76
C ARG A 502 46.30 -29.47 27.83
N ALA A 503 46.30 -30.15 28.97
CA ALA A 503 45.43 -29.84 30.11
C ALA A 503 45.67 -28.44 30.67
N ALA A 504 46.91 -27.95 30.67
CA ALA A 504 47.22 -26.58 31.10
C ALA A 504 46.71 -25.51 30.13
N VAL A 505 46.87 -25.73 28.81
CA VAL A 505 46.35 -24.79 27.77
C VAL A 505 44.82 -24.75 27.79
N ASP A 506 44.15 -25.89 27.92
CA ASP A 506 42.69 -25.99 28.05
C ASP A 506 42.17 -25.28 29.30
N SER A 507 42.92 -25.39 30.42
CA SER A 507 42.57 -24.71 31.67
C SER A 507 42.66 -23.19 31.53
N ILE A 508 43.69 -22.66 30.87
CA ILE A 508 43.86 -21.23 30.60
C ILE A 508 42.77 -20.73 29.62
N ALA A 509 42.42 -21.50 28.59
CA ALA A 509 41.35 -21.16 27.65
C ALA A 509 39.97 -21.13 28.36
N LYS A 510 39.69 -22.08 29.28
CA LYS A 510 38.45 -22.09 30.08
C LYS A 510 38.39 -20.92 31.07
N VAL A 511 39.50 -20.49 31.63
CA VAL A 511 39.57 -19.31 32.52
C VAL A 511 39.32 -18.02 31.72
N LYS A 512 39.92 -17.87 30.53
CA LYS A 512 39.65 -16.74 29.62
C LYS A 512 38.17 -16.70 29.16
N ALA A 513 37.59 -17.86 28.88
CA ALA A 513 36.18 -17.92 28.47
C ALA A 513 35.20 -17.63 29.63
N LYS A 514 35.59 -17.80 30.89
CA LYS A 514 34.78 -17.45 32.07
C LYS A 514 34.86 -15.99 32.48
N SER A 515 35.91 -15.25 32.08
CA SER A 515 36.02 -13.81 32.34
C SER A 515 35.29 -12.92 31.34
N ASP A 516 34.86 -13.45 30.19
CA ASP A 516 34.11 -12.73 29.14
C ASP A 516 32.61 -13.03 29.21
N THR A 517 31.99 -12.68 30.34
CA THR A 517 30.52 -12.73 30.52
C THR A 517 29.81 -11.42 30.14
N THR A 518 30.37 -10.62 29.26
CA THR A 518 29.61 -9.64 28.51
C THR A 518 29.02 -10.31 27.27
N ALA A 519 27.75 -10.12 27.06
CA ALA A 519 27.01 -10.70 25.92
C ALA A 519 27.81 -10.55 24.62
N LYS A 520 28.29 -11.66 24.09
CA LYS A 520 28.99 -11.70 22.80
C LYS A 520 27.97 -11.37 21.71
N THR A 521 27.85 -10.11 21.36
CA THR A 521 27.47 -9.75 20.00
C THR A 521 28.58 -10.31 19.09
N THR A 522 28.26 -11.32 18.31
CA THR A 522 29.16 -11.82 17.28
C THR A 522 29.54 -10.61 16.41
N PRO A 523 30.84 -10.25 16.28
CA PRO A 523 31.22 -9.12 15.45
C PRO A 523 30.68 -9.37 14.03
N LYS A 524 29.87 -8.43 13.49
CA LYS A 524 29.46 -8.50 12.08
C LYS A 524 30.73 -8.55 11.23
N GLU A 525 30.77 -9.48 10.29
CA GLU A 525 31.89 -9.54 9.34
C GLU A 525 32.00 -8.20 8.59
N PRO A 526 33.22 -7.67 8.39
CA PRO A 526 33.42 -6.46 7.62
C PRO A 526 32.85 -6.65 6.22
N LYS A 527 32.08 -5.66 5.73
CA LYS A 527 31.43 -5.67 4.42
C LYS A 527 31.80 -4.38 3.70
N TYR A 528 32.01 -4.45 2.40
CA TYR A 528 32.17 -3.25 1.61
C TYR A 528 30.83 -2.48 1.57
N GLU A 529 30.84 -1.21 1.95
CA GLU A 529 29.64 -0.38 2.04
C GLU A 529 29.55 0.61 0.86
N ALA A 530 28.34 0.77 0.34
CA ALA A 530 28.05 1.82 -0.62
C ALA A 530 28.12 3.21 0.03
N LYS A 531 28.62 4.18 -0.73
CA LYS A 531 28.69 5.57 -0.27
C LYS A 531 27.34 6.27 -0.46
N GLU A 532 26.72 6.69 0.65
CA GLU A 532 25.45 7.44 0.67
C GLU A 532 25.71 8.94 0.62
N ILE A 533 24.93 9.66 -0.19
CA ILE A 533 24.85 11.13 -0.18
C ILE A 533 23.38 11.55 -0.21
N GLN A 534 23.03 12.48 0.68
CA GLN A 534 21.69 13.07 0.71
C GLN A 534 21.59 14.21 -0.32
N VAL A 535 20.72 14.05 -1.31
CA VAL A 535 20.39 15.09 -2.28
C VAL A 535 19.34 16.01 -1.69
N LYS A 536 19.65 17.28 -1.53
CA LYS A 536 18.79 18.25 -0.86
C LYS A 536 18.19 19.24 -1.85
N VAL A 537 16.92 19.07 -2.14
CA VAL A 537 16.11 20.05 -2.89
C VAL A 537 15.01 20.56 -1.98
N PHE A 538 15.00 21.88 -1.75
CA PHE A 538 13.97 22.53 -0.96
C PHE A 538 12.95 23.19 -1.90
N PHE A 539 11.68 23.02 -1.60
CA PHE A 539 10.59 23.68 -2.31
C PHE A 539 9.79 24.58 -1.36
N PRO A 540 9.21 25.68 -1.85
CA PRO A 540 8.34 26.52 -1.03
C PRO A 540 7.06 25.79 -0.70
N LYS A 541 6.64 25.82 0.57
CA LYS A 541 5.32 25.33 0.99
C LYS A 541 4.26 26.32 0.57
N ASP A 542 3.12 25.78 0.10
CA ASP A 542 1.97 26.60 -0.25
C ASP A 542 1.22 27.05 1.00
N LYS A 543 1.61 28.20 1.53
CA LYS A 543 0.95 28.80 2.68
C LYS A 543 0.09 30.00 2.26
N PRO A 544 -1.21 30.00 2.65
CA PRO A 544 -2.05 31.16 2.44
C PRO A 544 -1.59 32.32 3.33
N ASN A 545 -1.75 33.52 2.84
CA ASN A 545 -1.54 34.74 3.62
C ASN A 545 -2.85 35.54 3.65
N GLY A 546 -3.49 35.64 4.80
CA GLY A 546 -4.72 36.37 4.94
C GLY A 546 -5.49 36.05 6.22
N VAL A 547 -6.65 36.69 6.36
CA VAL A 547 -7.55 36.53 7.51
C VAL A 547 -8.94 36.17 7.03
N VAL A 548 -9.52 35.10 7.56
CA VAL A 548 -10.90 34.67 7.27
C VAL A 548 -11.68 34.60 8.58
N LEU A 549 -12.86 35.19 8.60
CA LEU A 549 -13.85 35.05 9.67
C LEU A 549 -15.05 34.27 9.14
N LEU A 550 -15.25 33.06 9.67
CA LEU A 550 -16.50 32.31 9.50
C LEU A 550 -17.42 32.72 10.65
N LYS A 551 -18.54 33.44 10.35
CA LYS A 551 -19.37 34.03 11.38
C LYS A 551 -20.80 33.48 11.41
N ASN A 552 -21.39 33.50 12.58
CA ASN A 552 -22.79 33.20 12.84
C ASN A 552 -23.22 31.72 12.64
N GLY A 553 -22.29 30.78 12.48
CA GLY A 553 -22.59 29.37 12.24
C GLY A 553 -22.79 28.58 13.55
N ARG A 554 -23.43 27.41 13.45
CA ARG A 554 -23.29 26.41 14.52
C ARG A 554 -21.87 25.84 14.42
N VAL A 555 -21.11 25.83 15.52
CA VAL A 555 -19.75 25.31 15.54
C VAL A 555 -19.70 24.06 16.40
N ILE A 556 -19.43 22.91 15.78
CA ILE A 556 -19.20 21.64 16.45
C ILE A 556 -17.67 21.47 16.55
N THR A 557 -17.10 21.79 17.71
CA THR A 557 -15.66 21.98 17.82
C THR A 557 -14.84 20.68 17.86
N MET A 558 -15.46 19.56 18.22
CA MET A 558 -14.77 18.29 18.55
C MET A 558 -13.82 18.39 19.74
N LYS A 559 -13.85 19.46 20.51
CA LYS A 559 -13.24 19.58 21.83
C LYS A 559 -14.18 18.94 22.86
N GLY A 560 -14.06 17.64 23.05
CA GLY A 560 -15.09 16.86 23.77
C GLY A 560 -16.44 16.98 23.04
N ASN A 561 -17.49 17.33 23.79
CA ASN A 561 -18.86 17.43 23.26
C ASN A 561 -19.31 18.88 23.01
N GLU A 562 -18.39 19.82 22.89
CA GLU A 562 -18.72 21.25 22.78
C GLU A 562 -19.38 21.57 21.43
N VAL A 563 -20.56 22.21 21.52
CA VAL A 563 -21.32 22.77 20.40
C VAL A 563 -21.65 24.22 20.72
N ILE A 564 -21.29 25.15 19.84
CA ILE A 564 -21.61 26.58 19.96
C ILE A 564 -22.69 26.88 18.92
N GLU A 565 -23.94 27.06 19.35
CA GLU A 565 -25.11 27.22 18.46
C GLU A 565 -25.01 28.43 17.52
N ARG A 566 -24.39 29.50 17.96
CA ARG A 566 -24.05 30.69 17.16
C ARG A 566 -22.64 31.09 17.49
N GLY A 567 -21.70 30.66 16.69
CA GLY A 567 -20.28 30.87 16.92
C GLY A 567 -19.58 31.45 15.70
N ASP A 568 -18.39 31.91 15.96
CA ASP A 568 -17.45 32.45 15.02
C ASP A 568 -16.14 31.67 15.08
N VAL A 569 -15.49 31.47 13.93
CA VAL A 569 -14.16 30.88 13.80
C VAL A 569 -13.26 31.88 13.08
N LEU A 570 -12.18 32.32 13.73
CA LEU A 570 -11.19 33.23 13.15
C LEU A 570 -9.96 32.43 12.72
N ILE A 571 -9.60 32.58 11.47
CA ILE A 571 -8.47 31.95 10.81
C ILE A 571 -7.49 33.05 10.36
N VAL A 572 -6.21 32.88 10.70
CA VAL A 572 -5.13 33.73 10.20
C VAL A 572 -4.10 32.84 9.53
N ASN A 573 -3.84 33.11 8.26
CA ASN A 573 -3.01 32.27 7.40
C ASN A 573 -3.56 30.83 7.36
N ASN A 574 -2.78 29.87 7.84
CA ASN A 574 -3.17 28.46 7.86
C ASN A 574 -3.62 27.95 9.27
N ARG A 575 -3.77 28.82 10.27
CA ARG A 575 -4.11 28.42 11.64
C ARG A 575 -5.42 29.04 12.12
N ILE A 576 -6.17 28.25 12.91
CA ILE A 576 -7.28 28.74 13.72
C ILE A 576 -6.69 29.57 14.86
N VAL A 577 -7.09 30.83 14.98
CA VAL A 577 -6.61 31.74 16.03
C VAL A 577 -7.58 31.76 17.20
N ALA A 578 -8.88 31.73 16.93
CA ALA A 578 -9.91 31.75 17.96
C ALA A 578 -11.20 31.09 17.47
N VAL A 579 -11.91 30.48 18.41
CA VAL A 579 -13.27 29.97 18.26
C VAL A 579 -14.07 30.48 19.45
N GLY A 580 -15.25 31.02 19.22
CA GLY A 580 -16.06 31.56 20.30
C GLY A 580 -17.51 31.87 19.91
N LYS A 581 -18.29 32.40 20.86
CA LYS A 581 -19.65 32.83 20.60
C LYS A 581 -19.68 33.98 19.58
N ARG A 582 -20.77 34.12 18.85
CA ARG A 582 -20.98 35.19 17.86
C ARG A 582 -20.56 36.55 18.41
N GLY A 583 -19.70 37.26 17.68
CA GLY A 583 -19.28 38.62 18.00
C GLY A 583 -18.34 38.74 19.21
N SER A 584 -17.86 37.64 19.80
CA SER A 584 -16.95 37.66 20.92
C SER A 584 -15.46 37.77 20.53
N LEU A 585 -15.15 37.60 19.25
CA LEU A 585 -13.77 37.54 18.77
C LEU A 585 -13.25 38.91 18.36
N LYS A 586 -11.98 39.17 18.61
CA LYS A 586 -11.27 40.36 18.10
C LYS A 586 -10.82 40.06 16.66
N VAL A 587 -11.52 40.65 15.69
CA VAL A 587 -11.27 40.41 14.29
C VAL A 587 -10.36 41.49 13.72
N PRO A 588 -9.20 41.12 13.10
CA PRO A 588 -8.35 42.09 12.43
C PRO A 588 -9.07 42.85 11.29
N ALA A 589 -8.71 44.11 11.07
CA ALA A 589 -9.25 44.86 9.93
C ALA A 589 -8.88 44.19 8.59
N GLY A 590 -9.77 44.23 7.64
CA GLY A 590 -9.56 43.60 6.30
C GLY A 590 -9.78 42.09 6.25
N ALA A 591 -10.29 41.47 7.33
CA ALA A 591 -10.67 40.07 7.30
C ALA A 591 -11.75 39.80 6.23
N LYS A 592 -11.58 38.69 5.52
CA LYS A 592 -12.62 38.15 4.64
C LYS A 592 -13.73 37.50 5.48
N GLU A 593 -14.86 38.13 5.57
CA GLU A 593 -16.00 37.60 6.31
C GLU A 593 -16.87 36.69 5.44
N ILE A 594 -17.20 35.50 5.97
CA ILE A 594 -18.13 34.54 5.38
C ILE A 594 -19.29 34.35 6.35
N ASP A 595 -20.49 34.69 5.95
CA ASP A 595 -21.68 34.46 6.76
C ASP A 595 -22.12 33.00 6.68
N CYS A 596 -22.08 32.32 7.80
CA CYS A 596 -22.46 30.94 7.99
C CYS A 596 -23.80 30.78 8.74
N SER A 597 -24.65 31.82 8.73
CA SER A 597 -26.00 31.76 9.33
C SER A 597 -26.77 30.58 8.77
N GLY A 598 -27.35 29.76 9.65
CA GLY A 598 -28.07 28.54 9.29
C GLY A 598 -27.18 27.36 8.87
N LYS A 599 -25.87 27.54 8.83
CA LYS A 599 -24.90 26.52 8.46
C LYS A 599 -24.20 25.93 9.70
N THR A 600 -23.56 24.78 9.50
CA THR A 600 -22.79 24.10 10.55
C THR A 600 -21.31 24.02 10.16
N LEU A 601 -20.43 24.37 11.09
CA LEU A 601 -18.98 24.27 10.97
C LEU A 601 -18.50 23.05 11.73
N VAL A 602 -17.71 22.21 11.07
CA VAL A 602 -17.06 21.03 11.66
C VAL A 602 -15.60 20.99 11.24
N PRO A 603 -14.69 20.30 11.94
CA PRO A 603 -13.35 20.06 11.46
C PRO A 603 -13.34 19.30 10.12
N GLY A 604 -12.29 19.49 9.34
CA GLY A 604 -12.06 18.68 8.15
C GLY A 604 -12.00 17.18 8.49
N PHE A 605 -12.54 16.36 7.62
CA PHE A 605 -12.58 14.91 7.80
C PHE A 605 -11.20 14.28 7.61
N VAL A 606 -10.95 13.20 8.35
CA VAL A 606 -9.72 12.41 8.30
C VAL A 606 -10.06 11.00 7.83
N ASP A 607 -9.57 10.63 6.66
CA ASP A 607 -9.69 9.26 6.15
C ASP A 607 -8.46 8.46 6.55
N THR A 608 -8.64 7.49 7.44
CA THR A 608 -7.54 6.71 8.00
C THR A 608 -7.17 5.48 7.20
N HIS A 609 -7.96 5.17 6.15
CA HIS A 609 -7.71 4.02 5.28
C HIS A 609 -8.30 4.28 3.88
N ALA A 610 -7.54 4.92 3.03
CA ALA A 610 -7.94 5.20 1.65
C ALA A 610 -6.84 4.81 0.67
N HIS A 611 -7.07 3.77 -0.11
CA HIS A 611 -6.17 3.44 -1.20
C HIS A 611 -6.30 4.48 -2.31
N MET A 612 -5.33 5.39 -2.33
CA MET A 612 -5.22 6.43 -3.33
C MET A 612 -4.08 6.09 -4.27
N TRP A 613 -4.37 5.42 -5.36
CA TRP A 613 -3.38 4.99 -6.32
C TRP A 613 -3.23 6.04 -7.44
N PRO A 614 -2.39 7.07 -7.23
CA PRO A 614 -2.04 8.00 -8.28
C PRO A 614 -1.18 7.32 -9.35
N PHE A 615 -0.98 8.00 -10.48
CA PHE A 615 -0.18 7.46 -11.57
C PHE A 615 1.28 7.23 -11.17
N TRP A 616 1.86 6.12 -11.64
CA TRP A 616 3.22 5.71 -11.33
C TRP A 616 4.19 6.08 -12.46
N GLY A 617 5.42 6.39 -12.09
CA GLY A 617 6.49 6.71 -13.02
C GLY A 617 6.34 8.08 -13.65
N LEU A 618 5.50 8.22 -14.66
CA LEU A 618 5.08 9.51 -15.20
C LEU A 618 3.89 10.06 -14.42
N HIS A 619 3.97 11.30 -13.96
CA HIS A 619 2.95 11.91 -13.11
C HIS A 619 2.08 12.89 -13.87
N LYS A 620 0.78 12.89 -13.57
CA LYS A 620 -0.15 13.96 -13.98
C LYS A 620 0.03 15.21 -13.11
N ASN A 621 -0.33 16.37 -13.68
CA ASN A 621 -0.23 17.65 -12.95
C ASN A 621 -1.41 17.89 -11.99
N GLN A 622 -2.46 17.09 -12.07
CA GLN A 622 -3.59 17.05 -11.14
C GLN A 622 -4.14 15.62 -11.06
N VAL A 623 -4.64 15.24 -9.91
CA VAL A 623 -5.16 13.89 -9.63
C VAL A 623 -6.63 13.99 -9.25
N TRP A 624 -7.52 13.38 -10.04
CA TRP A 624 -8.96 13.42 -9.80
C TRP A 624 -9.35 12.82 -8.44
N ILE A 625 -8.68 11.74 -8.02
CA ILE A 625 -8.89 11.09 -6.72
C ILE A 625 -8.71 12.09 -5.58
N TYR A 626 -7.66 12.91 -5.63
CA TYR A 626 -7.39 13.91 -4.60
C TYR A 626 -8.42 15.04 -4.60
N ALA A 627 -8.78 15.53 -5.79
CA ALA A 627 -9.82 16.55 -5.94
C ALA A 627 -11.17 16.04 -5.45
N ALA A 628 -11.57 14.82 -5.82
CA ALA A 628 -12.81 14.19 -5.37
C ALA A 628 -12.86 14.11 -3.83
N ASN A 629 -11.84 13.58 -3.20
CA ASN A 629 -11.84 13.44 -1.72
C ASN A 629 -11.90 14.81 -1.02
N LEU A 630 -11.14 15.81 -1.49
CA LEU A 630 -11.20 17.14 -0.89
C LEU A 630 -12.59 17.79 -1.07
N ALA A 631 -13.23 17.64 -2.24
CA ALA A 631 -14.57 18.15 -2.49
C ALA A 631 -15.62 17.55 -1.56
N TYR A 632 -15.44 16.30 -1.16
CA TYR A 632 -16.29 15.63 -0.17
C TYR A 632 -15.80 15.80 1.28
N GLY A 633 -14.94 16.81 1.53
CA GLY A 633 -14.57 17.25 2.87
C GLY A 633 -13.43 16.48 3.54
N VAL A 634 -12.80 15.52 2.87
CA VAL A 634 -11.61 14.85 3.38
C VAL A 634 -10.42 15.81 3.21
N THR A 635 -9.94 16.38 4.32
CA THR A 635 -8.82 17.33 4.29
C THR A 635 -7.48 16.65 4.59
N THR A 636 -7.52 15.47 5.18
CA THR A 636 -6.35 14.65 5.49
C THR A 636 -6.66 13.18 5.24
N THR A 637 -5.71 12.47 4.63
CA THR A 637 -5.86 11.04 4.33
C THR A 637 -4.59 10.27 4.65
N ARG A 638 -4.73 9.00 5.00
CA ARG A 638 -3.65 8.02 5.07
C ARG A 638 -3.92 6.91 4.06
N ASP A 639 -2.97 6.74 3.12
CA ASP A 639 -2.92 5.55 2.28
C ASP A 639 -2.16 4.45 3.02
N PRO A 640 -2.84 3.38 3.47
CA PRO A 640 -2.25 2.41 4.39
C PRO A 640 -1.36 1.38 3.72
N GLN A 641 -1.24 1.39 2.41
CA GLN A 641 -0.37 0.49 1.66
C GLN A 641 -0.28 0.95 0.22
N THR A 642 0.85 1.51 -0.12
CA THR A 642 1.12 1.89 -1.51
C THR A 642 1.92 0.81 -2.22
N ALA A 643 1.69 0.67 -3.52
CA ALA A 643 2.45 -0.23 -4.35
C ALA A 643 3.85 0.34 -4.70
N THR A 644 3.97 1.67 -4.78
CA THR A 644 5.20 2.39 -5.13
C THR A 644 5.41 3.60 -4.23
N THR A 645 6.52 4.30 -4.40
CA THR A 645 6.82 5.54 -3.67
C THR A 645 6.26 6.80 -4.32
N ASP A 646 5.56 6.69 -5.45
CA ASP A 646 5.00 7.83 -6.19
C ASP A 646 4.06 8.70 -5.33
N VAL A 647 3.26 8.08 -4.46
CA VAL A 647 2.37 8.79 -3.54
C VAL A 647 3.10 9.80 -2.66
N LEU A 648 4.36 9.53 -2.29
CA LEU A 648 5.17 10.43 -1.46
C LEU A 648 5.55 11.70 -2.25
N THR A 649 5.87 11.56 -3.53
CA THR A 649 6.10 12.71 -4.44
C THR A 649 4.81 13.52 -4.60
N TYR A 650 3.66 12.86 -4.79
CA TYR A 650 2.37 13.56 -4.88
C TYR A 650 2.01 14.29 -3.58
N GLY A 651 2.36 13.72 -2.42
CA GLY A 651 2.23 14.40 -1.13
C GLY A 651 3.03 15.71 -1.09
N ASP A 652 4.30 15.68 -1.51
CA ASP A 652 5.14 16.88 -1.64
C ASP A 652 4.54 17.89 -2.64
N MET A 653 3.95 17.44 -3.75
CA MET A 653 3.29 18.31 -4.74
C MET A 653 2.02 18.98 -4.18
N VAL A 654 1.27 18.29 -3.32
CA VAL A 654 0.14 18.90 -2.59
C VAL A 654 0.64 19.94 -1.58
N ASP A 655 1.72 19.65 -0.85
CA ASP A 655 2.32 20.60 0.10
C ASP A 655 2.92 21.83 -0.59
N ALA A 656 3.38 21.68 -1.83
CA ALA A 656 3.88 22.76 -2.69
C ALA A 656 2.75 23.55 -3.39
N GLY A 657 1.48 23.13 -3.25
CA GLY A 657 0.33 23.75 -3.93
C GLY A 657 0.28 23.54 -5.43
N GLN A 658 1.03 22.58 -5.96
CA GLN A 658 1.00 22.20 -7.37
C GLN A 658 -0.25 21.38 -7.70
N ILE A 659 -0.76 20.61 -6.73
CA ILE A 659 -1.95 19.77 -6.82
C ILE A 659 -2.94 20.18 -5.73
N VAL A 660 -4.22 20.32 -6.11
CA VAL A 660 -5.32 20.54 -5.16
C VAL A 660 -5.80 19.18 -4.66
N GLY A 661 -5.75 18.99 -3.36
CA GLY A 661 -6.15 17.73 -2.72
C GLY A 661 -6.04 17.76 -1.20
N PRO A 662 -6.40 16.68 -0.51
CA PRO A 662 -6.19 16.54 0.92
C PRO A 662 -4.69 16.49 1.25
N ARG A 663 -4.33 16.67 2.49
CA ARG A 663 -2.99 16.37 2.99
C ARG A 663 -2.78 14.87 2.92
N ILE A 664 -1.75 14.44 2.18
CA ILE A 664 -1.51 13.02 1.87
C ILE A 664 -0.44 12.45 2.80
N TYR A 665 -0.82 11.48 3.59
CA TYR A 665 0.09 10.61 4.31
C TYR A 665 0.05 9.21 3.71
N SER A 666 1.15 8.48 3.84
CA SER A 666 1.23 7.08 3.42
C SER A 666 1.99 6.26 4.43
N THR A 667 1.65 5.00 4.54
CA THR A 667 2.48 4.04 5.27
C THR A 667 3.69 3.57 4.46
N GLY A 668 3.77 3.93 3.19
CA GLY A 668 4.67 3.27 2.25
C GLY A 668 4.22 1.84 1.91
N PRO A 669 5.03 1.07 1.18
CA PRO A 669 4.74 -0.33 0.89
C PRO A 669 4.55 -1.16 2.16
N GLY A 670 3.62 -2.12 2.15
CA GLY A 670 3.33 -2.94 3.32
C GLY A 670 4.52 -3.78 3.78
N VAL A 671 4.84 -3.73 5.07
CA VAL A 671 5.93 -4.52 5.66
C VAL A 671 5.52 -5.99 5.69
N GLY A 672 6.33 -6.84 5.09
CA GLY A 672 6.14 -8.30 5.09
C GLY A 672 5.29 -8.86 3.97
N TYR A 673 4.53 -8.04 3.24
CA TYR A 673 3.68 -8.53 2.15
C TYR A 673 4.44 -8.67 0.83
N TRP A 674 5.20 -7.61 0.45
CA TRP A 674 5.77 -7.54 -0.89
C TRP A 674 7.21 -8.03 -1.00
N ALA A 675 8.01 -7.90 0.07
CA ALA A 675 9.44 -7.92 -0.13
C ALA A 675 10.30 -8.53 0.98
N TYR A 676 9.81 -8.68 2.20
CA TYR A 676 10.71 -8.96 3.31
C TYR A 676 10.39 -10.25 4.05
N ASN A 677 11.40 -11.12 4.08
CA ASN A 677 11.47 -12.26 4.98
C ASN A 677 12.28 -11.81 6.20
N LEU A 678 11.63 -11.34 7.26
CA LEU A 678 12.33 -10.87 8.46
C LEU A 678 13.00 -12.06 9.14
N LYS A 679 14.34 -12.04 9.22
CA LYS A 679 15.16 -13.14 9.76
C LYS A 679 15.49 -12.92 11.24
N ASP A 680 15.67 -11.66 11.62
CA ASP A 680 16.04 -11.24 12.98
C ASP A 680 15.65 -9.78 13.24
N LEU A 681 15.83 -9.34 14.47
CA LEU A 681 15.50 -7.97 14.89
C LEU A 681 16.38 -6.92 14.20
N ASP A 682 17.66 -7.21 13.94
CA ASP A 682 18.58 -6.25 13.31
C ASP A 682 18.19 -6.00 11.86
N GLN A 683 17.81 -7.04 11.12
CA GLN A 683 17.27 -6.87 9.79
C GLN A 683 15.94 -6.09 9.84
N THR A 684 15.08 -6.37 10.83
CA THR A 684 13.82 -5.62 10.99
C THR A 684 14.08 -4.14 11.25
N ARG A 685 15.08 -3.79 12.10
CA ARG A 685 15.52 -2.38 12.28
C ARG A 685 15.97 -1.74 10.98
N SER A 686 16.73 -2.46 10.17
CA SER A 686 17.19 -1.99 8.85
C SER A 686 16.01 -1.77 7.89
N VAL A 687 15.06 -2.71 7.83
CA VAL A 687 13.85 -2.56 7.00
C VAL A 687 13.03 -1.35 7.43
N LEU A 688 12.76 -1.18 8.74
CA LEU A 688 11.98 -0.06 9.23
C LEU A 688 12.68 1.31 9.04
N LYS A 689 14.01 1.33 8.96
CA LYS A 689 14.78 2.53 8.61
C LYS A 689 14.45 3.05 7.20
N GLN A 690 14.05 2.18 6.28
CA GLN A 690 13.52 2.59 4.97
C GLN A 690 12.34 3.55 5.15
N TYR A 691 11.42 3.22 6.06
CA TYR A 691 10.22 4.02 6.33
C TYR A 691 10.52 5.28 7.13
N SER A 692 11.23 5.15 8.25
CA SER A 692 11.48 6.27 9.18
C SER A 692 12.40 7.34 8.61
N LYS A 693 13.44 6.96 7.85
CA LYS A 693 14.47 7.88 7.35
C LYS A 693 14.23 8.31 5.90
N TYR A 694 13.94 7.36 5.00
CA TYR A 694 13.95 7.64 3.56
C TYR A 694 12.56 7.93 2.99
N TYR A 695 11.55 7.21 3.41
CA TYR A 695 10.16 7.54 3.04
C TYR A 695 9.58 8.63 3.93
N ASN A 696 10.18 8.84 5.09
CA ASN A 696 9.71 9.79 6.11
C ASN A 696 8.24 9.55 6.51
N THR A 697 7.78 8.30 6.41
CA THR A 697 6.45 7.90 6.90
C THR A 697 6.46 7.83 8.43
N LYS A 698 5.33 8.15 9.05
CA LYS A 698 5.16 8.15 10.52
C LYS A 698 4.35 6.95 10.98
N THR A 699 3.45 6.50 10.12
CA THR A 699 2.71 5.26 10.30
C THR A 699 3.20 4.27 9.25
N ILE A 700 3.18 2.99 9.59
CA ILE A 700 3.50 1.90 8.66
C ILE A 700 2.40 0.85 8.73
N LYS A 701 2.19 0.08 7.66
CA LYS A 701 1.31 -1.07 7.68
C LYS A 701 2.13 -2.35 7.79
N MET A 702 2.00 -3.06 8.91
CA MET A 702 2.44 -4.44 9.02
C MET A 702 1.37 -5.31 8.37
N TYR A 703 1.71 -5.90 7.24
CA TYR A 703 0.80 -6.73 6.48
C TYR A 703 1.23 -8.19 6.58
N LEU A 704 0.60 -8.93 7.47
CA LEU A 704 0.76 -10.38 7.63
C LEU A 704 2.23 -10.86 7.67
N VAL A 705 3.07 -10.20 8.45
CA VAL A 705 4.45 -10.66 8.67
C VAL A 705 4.44 -12.00 9.41
N GLY A 706 4.96 -13.05 8.82
CA GLY A 706 5.32 -14.35 9.32
C GLY A 706 4.73 -14.79 10.67
N ASN A 707 5.58 -15.29 11.57
CA ASN A 707 5.18 -15.75 12.90
C ASN A 707 5.10 -14.59 13.93
N ARG A 708 4.63 -14.89 15.13
CA ARG A 708 4.45 -13.91 16.20
C ARG A 708 5.76 -13.18 16.58
N GLN A 709 6.88 -13.90 16.63
CA GLN A 709 8.18 -13.30 16.98
C GLN A 709 8.59 -12.22 15.96
N GLN A 710 8.40 -12.49 14.68
CA GLN A 710 8.68 -11.53 13.61
C GLN A 710 7.79 -10.27 13.74
N ARG A 711 6.52 -10.44 14.08
CA ARG A 711 5.60 -9.31 14.35
C ARG A 711 6.01 -8.51 15.59
N GLN A 712 6.52 -9.17 16.63
CA GLN A 712 7.06 -8.49 17.81
C GLN A 712 8.36 -7.74 17.50
N TRP A 713 9.23 -8.23 16.61
CA TRP A 713 10.39 -7.46 16.13
C TRP A 713 9.97 -6.17 15.43
N VAL A 714 8.86 -6.19 14.68
CA VAL A 714 8.31 -4.96 14.07
C VAL A 714 7.90 -3.94 15.14
N ILE A 715 7.24 -4.38 16.22
CA ILE A 715 6.85 -3.49 17.34
C ILE A 715 8.10 -2.90 18.00
N GLU A 716 9.12 -3.71 18.29
CA GLU A 716 10.34 -3.26 18.95
C GLU A 716 11.09 -2.23 18.08
N ALA A 717 11.32 -2.56 16.80
CA ALA A 717 11.98 -1.65 15.88
C ALA A 717 11.16 -0.36 15.62
N ALA A 718 9.82 -0.45 15.58
CA ALA A 718 8.93 0.69 15.44
C ALA A 718 8.99 1.62 16.67
N LYS A 719 9.06 1.06 17.88
CA LYS A 719 9.24 1.81 19.12
C LYS A 719 10.53 2.62 19.10
N GLU A 720 11.65 1.98 18.72
CA GLU A 720 12.97 2.63 18.63
C GLU A 720 12.97 3.78 17.62
N GLN A 721 12.27 3.62 16.49
CA GLN A 721 12.25 4.58 15.37
C GLN A 721 11.07 5.54 15.40
N LYS A 722 10.24 5.50 16.45
CA LYS A 722 9.04 6.33 16.62
C LYS A 722 8.06 6.22 15.44
N LEU A 723 7.78 4.98 15.03
CA LEU A 723 6.77 4.65 14.04
C LEU A 723 5.54 4.07 14.72
N MET A 724 4.36 4.29 14.15
CA MET A 724 3.11 3.68 14.60
C MET A 724 2.66 2.64 13.56
N PRO A 725 2.93 1.34 13.78
CA PRO A 725 2.48 0.30 12.89
C PRO A 725 0.98 0.04 13.05
N THR A 726 0.21 0.19 11.97
CA THR A 726 -1.10 -0.44 11.88
C THR A 726 -0.95 -1.85 11.34
N THR A 727 -1.92 -2.73 11.61
CA THR A 727 -1.90 -4.11 11.15
C THR A 727 -3.17 -4.47 10.40
N GLU A 728 -3.04 -5.27 9.36
CA GLU A 728 -4.18 -5.99 8.84
C GLU A 728 -4.32 -7.29 9.62
N GLY A 729 -5.47 -7.48 10.21
CA GLY A 729 -5.65 -8.55 11.18
C GLY A 729 -5.84 -9.93 10.57
N GLY A 730 -5.95 -10.04 9.27
CA GLY A 730 -6.42 -11.25 8.64
C GLY A 730 -7.83 -11.59 9.11
N LEU A 731 -8.35 -12.70 8.65
CA LEU A 731 -9.69 -13.17 9.01
C LEU A 731 -9.62 -14.21 10.14
N ASP A 732 -8.61 -14.11 10.99
CA ASP A 732 -8.41 -14.95 12.17
C ASP A 732 -8.48 -14.10 13.43
N PHE A 733 -9.56 -14.26 14.18
CA PHE A 733 -9.79 -13.54 15.44
C PHE A 733 -8.67 -13.76 16.47
N LYS A 734 -8.08 -14.95 16.53
CA LYS A 734 -6.96 -15.23 17.45
C LYS A 734 -5.72 -14.44 17.08
N LEU A 735 -5.44 -14.32 15.78
CA LEU A 735 -4.36 -13.48 15.27
C LEU A 735 -4.61 -12.02 15.63
N ASN A 736 -5.82 -11.50 15.40
CA ASN A 736 -6.19 -10.12 15.72
C ASN A 736 -5.98 -9.80 17.21
N MET A 737 -6.40 -10.69 18.09
CA MET A 737 -6.17 -10.54 19.53
C MET A 737 -4.69 -10.64 19.91
N THR A 738 -3.91 -11.50 19.23
CA THR A 738 -2.46 -11.59 19.43
C THR A 738 -1.76 -10.28 19.06
N GLN A 739 -2.16 -9.66 17.95
CA GLN A 739 -1.63 -8.35 17.52
C GLN A 739 -1.98 -7.25 18.53
N LEU A 740 -3.20 -7.26 19.07
CA LEU A 740 -3.58 -6.35 20.16
C LEU A 740 -2.65 -6.51 21.36
N PHE A 741 -2.43 -7.75 21.81
CA PHE A 741 -1.58 -8.03 22.97
C PHE A 741 -0.11 -7.71 22.72
N ASP A 742 0.37 -7.82 21.49
CA ASP A 742 1.74 -7.44 21.10
C ASP A 742 1.95 -5.91 21.02
N GLY A 743 0.87 -5.09 21.13
CA GLY A 743 0.97 -3.63 21.24
C GLY A 743 0.84 -2.87 19.93
N TYR A 744 0.22 -3.45 18.89
CA TYR A 744 -0.10 -2.70 17.66
C TYR A 744 -1.07 -1.56 17.94
N PRO A 745 -0.74 -0.30 17.58
CA PRO A 745 -1.59 0.87 17.87
C PRO A 745 -2.78 1.04 16.93
N GLY A 746 -2.80 0.32 15.80
CA GLY A 746 -3.87 0.37 14.81
C GLY A 746 -4.22 -1.01 14.26
N HIS A 747 -5.50 -1.19 13.93
CA HIS A 747 -6.05 -2.38 13.29
C HIS A 747 -6.94 -1.96 12.13
N GLU A 748 -6.65 -2.49 10.97
CA GLU A 748 -7.39 -2.23 9.74
C GLU A 748 -8.42 -3.34 9.51
N HIS A 749 -9.57 -2.97 8.97
CA HIS A 749 -10.75 -3.79 8.75
C HIS A 749 -11.51 -4.18 10.02
N ALA A 750 -12.76 -4.60 9.85
CA ALA A 750 -13.58 -5.10 10.93
C ALA A 750 -13.03 -6.43 11.45
N LEU A 751 -13.19 -6.68 12.74
CA LEU A 751 -12.90 -7.99 13.31
C LEU A 751 -13.86 -9.05 12.74
N PRO A 752 -13.42 -10.27 12.45
CA PRO A 752 -14.18 -11.25 11.68
C PRO A 752 -15.26 -11.97 12.47
N ILE A 753 -15.68 -11.43 13.60
CA ILE A 753 -16.74 -12.00 14.45
C ILE A 753 -17.78 -10.95 14.83
N PHE A 754 -18.99 -11.41 15.04
CA PHE A 754 -20.11 -10.62 15.59
C PHE A 754 -20.97 -11.51 16.50
N PRO A 755 -21.44 -10.99 17.69
CA PRO A 755 -21.09 -9.69 18.28
C PRO A 755 -19.67 -9.68 18.89
N LEU A 756 -19.09 -8.47 19.03
CA LEU A 756 -17.90 -8.27 19.86
C LEU A 756 -18.36 -8.15 21.32
N TYR A 757 -17.91 -9.07 22.15
CA TYR A 757 -18.26 -9.05 23.56
C TYR A 757 -17.42 -8.03 24.35
N LYS A 758 -17.89 -7.71 25.56
CA LYS A 758 -17.34 -6.63 26.39
C LYS A 758 -15.85 -6.80 26.73
N ASP A 759 -15.39 -8.02 26.93
CA ASP A 759 -13.98 -8.34 27.18
C ASP A 759 -13.08 -7.92 26.01
N VAL A 760 -13.50 -8.19 24.78
CA VAL A 760 -12.80 -7.80 23.57
C VAL A 760 -12.77 -6.27 23.40
N THR A 761 -13.94 -5.64 23.41
CA THR A 761 -14.04 -4.18 23.20
C THR A 761 -13.36 -3.40 24.32
N LYS A 762 -13.42 -3.89 25.57
CA LYS A 762 -12.70 -3.31 26.69
C LYS A 762 -11.18 -3.44 26.53
N SER A 763 -10.68 -4.60 26.14
CA SER A 763 -9.24 -4.81 25.90
C SER A 763 -8.72 -3.88 24.82
N ILE A 764 -9.44 -3.70 23.71
CA ILE A 764 -9.07 -2.77 22.64
C ILE A 764 -9.10 -1.32 23.14
N ALA A 765 -10.14 -0.94 23.90
CA ALA A 765 -10.27 0.41 24.44
C ALA A 765 -9.14 0.76 25.42
N GLU A 766 -8.77 -0.14 26.31
CA GLU A 766 -7.69 0.07 27.28
C GLU A 766 -6.31 0.09 26.64
N ALA A 767 -6.07 -0.75 25.62
CA ALA A 767 -4.85 -0.72 24.82
C ALA A 767 -4.72 0.55 23.98
N LYS A 768 -5.83 1.30 23.79
CA LYS A 768 -5.90 2.47 22.89
C LYS A 768 -5.52 2.13 21.44
N MET A 769 -5.77 0.89 21.04
CA MET A 769 -5.66 0.50 19.64
C MET A 769 -6.81 1.14 18.86
N THR A 770 -6.49 1.82 17.76
CA THR A 770 -7.51 2.37 16.87
C THR A 770 -8.00 1.29 15.91
N VAL A 771 -9.31 1.11 15.80
CA VAL A 771 -9.90 0.22 14.80
C VAL A 771 -10.47 1.04 13.66
N THR A 772 -9.98 0.80 12.44
CA THR A 772 -10.53 1.37 11.19
C THR A 772 -11.29 0.27 10.46
N PRO A 773 -12.62 0.18 10.58
CA PRO A 773 -13.36 -1.02 10.21
C PRO A 773 -13.53 -1.23 8.71
N THR A 774 -13.42 -0.18 7.88
CA THR A 774 -13.60 -0.24 6.41
C THR A 774 -14.84 -1.07 6.01
N LEU A 775 -16.00 -0.69 6.55
CA LEU A 775 -17.25 -1.46 6.38
C LEU A 775 -17.68 -1.57 4.92
N LEU A 776 -17.25 -0.64 4.06
CA LEU A 776 -17.50 -0.72 2.62
C LEU A 776 -16.98 -2.03 2.00
N VAL A 777 -16.00 -2.65 2.62
CA VAL A 777 -15.44 -3.97 2.27
C VAL A 777 -15.56 -4.97 3.42
N SER A 778 -16.61 -4.86 4.23
CA SER A 778 -16.83 -5.72 5.40
C SER A 778 -17.00 -7.20 5.02
N TYR A 779 -16.62 -8.06 5.96
CA TYR A 779 -16.68 -9.51 5.80
C TYR A 779 -18.04 -10.09 6.21
N GLY A 780 -18.31 -11.33 5.80
CA GLY A 780 -19.46 -12.09 6.28
C GLY A 780 -20.78 -11.79 5.60
N GLY A 781 -20.73 -11.15 4.46
CA GLY A 781 -21.89 -10.82 3.66
C GLY A 781 -21.51 -9.91 2.51
N PRO A 782 -22.49 -9.32 1.81
CA PRO A 782 -22.22 -8.32 0.80
C PRO A 782 -21.54 -7.10 1.44
N TRP A 783 -20.55 -6.56 0.76
CA TRP A 783 -19.90 -5.34 1.21
C TRP A 783 -20.91 -4.20 1.35
N ALA A 784 -20.71 -3.31 2.33
CA ALA A 784 -21.64 -2.19 2.53
C ALA A 784 -21.77 -1.28 1.31
N GLU A 785 -20.75 -1.20 0.46
CA GLU A 785 -20.86 -0.46 -0.81
C GLU A 785 -22.00 -0.99 -1.70
N ASN A 786 -22.28 -2.31 -1.68
CA ASN A 786 -23.38 -2.88 -2.47
C ASN A 786 -24.75 -2.39 -1.99
N TYR A 787 -24.91 -2.16 -0.68
CA TYR A 787 -26.12 -1.53 -0.14
C TYR A 787 -26.33 -0.13 -0.75
N TYR A 788 -25.29 0.70 -0.75
CA TYR A 788 -25.39 2.05 -1.28
C TYR A 788 -25.60 2.06 -2.80
N TYR A 789 -24.90 1.23 -3.56
CA TYR A 789 -25.12 1.11 -5.00
C TYR A 789 -26.52 0.62 -5.37
N THR A 790 -27.22 -0.07 -4.48
CA THR A 790 -28.60 -0.53 -4.70
C THR A 790 -29.67 0.43 -4.18
N THR A 791 -29.31 1.31 -3.25
CA THR A 791 -30.27 2.25 -2.61
C THR A 791 -30.13 3.70 -3.08
N GLU A 792 -29.02 4.06 -3.74
CA GLU A 792 -28.73 5.43 -4.20
C GLU A 792 -28.47 5.45 -5.70
N ASP A 793 -28.93 6.51 -6.37
CA ASP A 793 -28.58 6.77 -7.78
C ASP A 793 -27.24 7.51 -7.86
N VAL A 794 -26.18 6.72 -7.78
CA VAL A 794 -24.79 7.22 -7.78
C VAL A 794 -24.46 7.94 -9.08
N TYR A 795 -25.01 7.47 -10.22
CA TYR A 795 -24.73 8.07 -11.52
C TYR A 795 -25.39 9.44 -11.70
N ALA A 796 -26.53 9.69 -11.05
CA ALA A 796 -27.20 10.99 -11.11
C ALA A 796 -26.52 12.06 -10.23
N ASP A 797 -25.57 11.71 -9.38
CA ASP A 797 -24.86 12.67 -8.54
C ASP A 797 -23.97 13.60 -9.40
N LYS A 798 -24.36 14.88 -9.51
CA LYS A 798 -23.66 15.87 -10.33
C LYS A 798 -22.25 16.16 -9.84
N LYS A 799 -22.01 16.07 -8.55
CA LYS A 799 -20.69 16.28 -7.96
C LYS A 799 -19.75 15.11 -8.29
N LEU A 800 -20.24 13.88 -8.21
CA LEU A 800 -19.49 12.71 -8.67
C LEU A 800 -19.20 12.80 -10.17
N GLN A 801 -20.19 13.16 -11.01
CA GLN A 801 -19.97 13.35 -12.45
C GLN A 801 -18.92 14.42 -12.76
N PHE A 802 -18.76 15.41 -11.89
CA PHE A 802 -17.76 16.47 -12.08
C PHE A 802 -16.35 15.99 -11.76
N TYR A 803 -16.17 15.22 -10.66
CA TYR A 803 -14.85 14.82 -10.19
C TYR A 803 -14.40 13.46 -10.69
N THR A 804 -15.30 12.52 -10.90
CA THR A 804 -14.97 11.13 -11.27
C THR A 804 -14.95 10.98 -12.79
N PRO A 805 -13.91 10.38 -13.39
CA PRO A 805 -13.91 10.03 -14.81
C PRO A 805 -15.14 9.20 -15.18
N TYR A 806 -15.66 9.43 -16.38
CA TYR A 806 -16.90 8.82 -16.82
C TYR A 806 -16.87 7.28 -16.76
N GLU A 807 -15.80 6.69 -17.26
CA GLU A 807 -15.63 5.23 -17.32
C GLU A 807 -15.60 4.61 -15.92
N GLU A 808 -14.91 5.25 -14.99
CA GLU A 808 -14.86 4.81 -13.58
C GLU A 808 -16.24 4.88 -12.93
N LEU A 809 -16.94 6.01 -13.09
CA LEU A 809 -18.27 6.17 -12.52
C LEU A 809 -19.28 5.22 -13.18
N ALA A 810 -19.23 5.04 -14.50
CA ALA A 810 -20.07 4.11 -15.22
C ALA A 810 -19.84 2.65 -14.80
N ALA A 811 -18.59 2.25 -14.66
CA ALA A 811 -18.23 0.91 -14.19
C ALA A 811 -18.75 0.65 -12.77
N LYS A 812 -18.59 1.60 -11.86
CA LYS A 812 -19.06 1.49 -10.48
C LYS A 812 -20.58 1.50 -10.37
N SER A 813 -21.27 2.37 -11.09
CA SER A 813 -22.74 2.46 -11.06
C SER A 813 -23.44 1.24 -11.69
N ARG A 814 -22.74 0.43 -12.49
CA ARG A 814 -23.26 -0.78 -13.12
C ARG A 814 -22.90 -2.09 -12.41
N ARG A 815 -22.40 -2.04 -11.18
CA ARG A 815 -21.97 -3.22 -10.41
C ARG A 815 -23.10 -4.17 -9.99
N ARG A 816 -24.33 -3.88 -10.36
CA ARG A 816 -25.50 -4.72 -10.04
C ARG A 816 -25.51 -6.06 -10.76
N VAL A 817 -24.67 -6.24 -11.78
CA VAL A 817 -24.66 -7.44 -12.64
C VAL A 817 -23.33 -8.18 -12.49
N GLY A 818 -23.41 -9.48 -12.32
CA GLY A 818 -22.27 -10.37 -12.27
C GLY A 818 -21.89 -10.82 -10.85
N SER A 819 -20.73 -11.47 -10.74
CA SER A 819 -20.25 -12.09 -9.49
C SER A 819 -19.86 -11.10 -8.39
N LEU A 820 -19.71 -9.83 -8.70
CA LEU A 820 -19.26 -8.79 -7.78
C LEU A 820 -20.39 -7.90 -7.24
N GLY A 821 -21.60 -8.07 -7.70
CA GLY A 821 -22.75 -7.32 -7.26
C GLY A 821 -24.02 -8.13 -7.48
N GLY A 822 -25.03 -7.87 -6.71
CA GLY A 822 -26.29 -8.60 -6.83
C GLY A 822 -27.36 -7.97 -5.96
N TRP A 823 -28.53 -8.52 -6.06
CA TRP A 823 -29.63 -8.19 -5.17
C TRP A 823 -29.51 -9.03 -3.91
N PHE A 824 -29.41 -8.34 -2.76
CA PHE A 824 -29.30 -8.97 -1.46
C PHE A 824 -30.51 -8.59 -0.62
N ILE A 825 -30.96 -9.50 0.23
CA ILE A 825 -31.97 -9.19 1.24
C ILE A 825 -31.32 -8.29 2.32
N LYS A 826 -32.15 -7.49 3.00
CA LYS A 826 -31.68 -6.53 4.01
C LYS A 826 -30.78 -7.19 5.07
N ASP A 827 -31.13 -8.40 5.50
CA ASP A 827 -30.43 -9.10 6.58
C ASP A 827 -29.09 -9.71 6.17
N ASP A 828 -28.79 -9.78 4.86
CA ASP A 828 -27.46 -10.15 4.36
C ASP A 828 -26.42 -9.06 4.59
N HIS A 829 -26.87 -7.79 4.70
CA HIS A 829 -25.98 -6.66 4.93
C HIS A 829 -25.52 -6.60 6.38
N VAL A 830 -24.33 -7.10 6.67
CA VAL A 830 -23.82 -7.24 8.05
C VAL A 830 -23.09 -6.01 8.58
N PHE A 831 -22.82 -5.01 7.78
CA PHE A 831 -22.02 -3.85 8.18
C PHE A 831 -22.57 -3.12 9.41
N SER A 832 -23.88 -3.03 9.57
CA SER A 832 -24.49 -2.42 10.77
C SER A 832 -24.26 -3.25 12.05
N LYS A 833 -24.11 -4.57 11.92
CA LYS A 833 -23.77 -5.48 13.04
C LYS A 833 -22.31 -5.29 13.45
N HIS A 834 -21.39 -5.18 12.49
CA HIS A 834 -19.99 -4.82 12.78
C HIS A 834 -19.90 -3.42 13.41
N ALA A 835 -20.64 -2.46 12.89
CA ALA A 835 -20.71 -1.10 13.44
C ALA A 835 -21.18 -1.05 14.91
N GLN A 836 -22.05 -1.98 15.36
CA GLN A 836 -22.42 -2.13 16.78
C GLN A 836 -21.20 -2.46 17.66
N GLY A 837 -20.28 -3.29 17.16
CA GLY A 837 -19.00 -3.59 17.82
C GLY A 837 -18.14 -2.33 17.95
N ILE A 838 -18.07 -1.52 16.90
CA ILE A 838 -17.34 -0.25 16.91
C ILE A 838 -17.97 0.75 17.88
N LYS A 839 -19.31 0.83 17.90
CA LYS A 839 -20.02 1.64 18.91
C LYS A 839 -19.67 1.20 20.34
N SER A 840 -19.71 -0.09 20.61
CA SER A 840 -19.37 -0.63 21.94
C SER A 840 -17.92 -0.30 22.33
N LEU A 841 -17.00 -0.30 21.38
CA LEU A 841 -15.62 0.14 21.59
C LEU A 841 -15.54 1.63 21.95
N VAL A 842 -16.20 2.49 21.19
CA VAL A 842 -16.21 3.95 21.42
C VAL A 842 -16.88 4.31 22.74
N ASP A 843 -17.98 3.65 23.09
CA ASP A 843 -18.69 3.84 24.38
C ASP A 843 -17.81 3.51 25.60
N GLN A 844 -16.80 2.65 25.42
CA GLN A 844 -15.81 2.31 26.43
C GLN A 844 -14.55 3.20 26.38
N GLY A 845 -14.58 4.30 25.64
CA GLY A 845 -13.47 5.23 25.49
C GLY A 845 -12.35 4.74 24.58
N GLY A 846 -12.64 3.77 23.72
CA GLY A 846 -11.76 3.30 22.65
C GLY A 846 -11.76 4.24 21.45
N LEU A 847 -10.87 3.97 20.50
CA LEU A 847 -10.65 4.77 19.30
C LEU A 847 -11.12 4.01 18.07
N ALA A 848 -11.80 4.71 17.16
CA ALA A 848 -12.13 4.20 15.85
C ALA A 848 -11.81 5.25 14.77
N GLY A 849 -11.58 4.83 13.54
CA GLY A 849 -11.37 5.69 12.39
C GLY A 849 -12.42 5.45 11.31
N VAL A 850 -12.62 6.41 10.42
CA VAL A 850 -13.33 6.23 9.15
C VAL A 850 -12.31 5.88 8.09
N GLY A 851 -12.49 4.77 7.39
CA GLY A 851 -11.63 4.33 6.31
C GLY A 851 -12.46 3.98 5.07
N SER A 852 -12.49 4.86 4.07
CA SER A 852 -13.27 4.67 2.84
C SER A 852 -12.78 3.51 1.97
N HIS A 853 -11.59 3.00 2.25
CA HIS A 853 -10.86 2.00 1.46
C HIS A 853 -10.57 2.42 0.00
N GLY A 854 -11.03 3.59 -0.41
CA GLY A 854 -10.92 4.05 -1.80
C GLY A 854 -11.93 3.42 -2.76
N GLN A 855 -13.00 2.78 -2.26
CA GLN A 855 -13.98 2.05 -3.07
C GLN A 855 -14.75 2.96 -4.04
N LEU A 856 -15.26 4.09 -3.55
CA LEU A 856 -15.78 5.19 -4.36
C LEU A 856 -15.16 6.48 -3.86
N GLN A 857 -14.24 7.04 -4.61
CA GLN A 857 -13.50 8.22 -4.17
C GLN A 857 -14.45 9.41 -3.91
N GLY A 858 -14.27 10.07 -2.79
CA GLY A 858 -15.11 11.17 -2.35
C GLY A 858 -16.38 10.72 -1.61
N LEU A 859 -17.47 10.40 -2.30
CA LEU A 859 -18.72 9.99 -1.66
C LEU A 859 -18.58 8.74 -0.80
N GLY A 860 -17.70 7.83 -1.15
CA GLY A 860 -17.44 6.62 -0.36
C GLY A 860 -17.00 6.89 1.07
N TYR A 861 -16.33 8.02 1.33
CA TYR A 861 -16.03 8.43 2.70
C TYR A 861 -17.31 8.63 3.54
N HIS A 862 -18.32 9.28 2.97
CA HIS A 862 -19.60 9.48 3.67
C HIS A 862 -20.35 8.17 3.85
N TRP A 863 -20.29 7.27 2.85
CA TRP A 863 -20.89 5.94 3.00
C TRP A 863 -20.26 5.15 4.15
N GLU A 864 -18.94 5.20 4.28
CA GLU A 864 -18.26 4.56 5.41
C GLU A 864 -18.66 5.20 6.74
N LEU A 865 -18.67 6.54 6.81
CA LEU A 865 -19.10 7.26 8.00
C LEU A 865 -20.55 6.89 8.40
N TRP A 866 -21.45 6.82 7.43
CA TRP A 866 -22.86 6.46 7.68
C TRP A 866 -22.98 4.98 8.08
N SER A 867 -22.15 4.12 7.50
CA SER A 867 -22.08 2.70 7.89
C SER A 867 -21.62 2.54 9.33
N VAL A 868 -20.58 3.25 9.74
CA VAL A 868 -20.09 3.27 11.13
C VAL A 868 -21.17 3.79 12.07
N ALA A 869 -21.87 4.86 11.71
CA ALA A 869 -22.97 5.41 12.51
C ALA A 869 -24.17 4.45 12.64
N SER A 870 -24.40 3.59 11.64
CA SER A 870 -25.54 2.65 11.61
C SER A 870 -25.56 1.63 12.75
N GLY A 871 -24.42 1.47 13.45
CA GLY A 871 -24.33 0.66 14.68
C GLY A 871 -25.02 1.27 15.90
N GLY A 872 -25.64 2.45 15.76
CA GLY A 872 -26.36 3.15 16.82
C GLY A 872 -25.52 4.15 17.61
N MET A 873 -24.40 4.62 17.05
CA MET A 873 -23.67 5.77 17.58
C MET A 873 -24.56 7.03 17.54
N SER A 874 -24.37 7.93 18.50
CA SER A 874 -24.86 9.30 18.32
C SER A 874 -24.14 9.97 17.16
N ASN A 875 -24.81 10.89 16.47
CA ASN A 875 -24.21 11.62 15.37
C ASN A 875 -22.94 12.37 15.79
N LEU A 876 -22.87 12.85 17.05
CA LEU A 876 -21.68 13.48 17.59
C LEU A 876 -20.51 12.49 17.73
N GLN A 877 -20.76 11.27 18.23
CA GLN A 877 -19.72 10.23 18.30
C GLN A 877 -19.20 9.85 16.89
N ALA A 878 -20.12 9.71 15.93
CA ALA A 878 -19.74 9.42 14.54
C ALA A 878 -18.85 10.53 13.94
N LEU A 879 -19.16 11.80 14.22
CA LEU A 879 -18.35 12.94 13.82
C LEU A 879 -16.97 12.96 14.54
N GLN A 880 -16.90 12.55 15.81
CA GLN A 880 -15.62 12.40 16.52
C GLN A 880 -14.75 11.31 15.88
N VAL A 881 -15.35 10.19 15.49
CA VAL A 881 -14.65 9.13 14.73
C VAL A 881 -14.11 9.66 13.39
N ALA A 882 -14.92 10.45 12.69
CA ALA A 882 -14.55 11.04 11.39
C ALA A 882 -13.46 12.13 11.47
N THR A 883 -13.15 12.63 12.66
CA THR A 883 -12.27 13.81 12.84
C THR A 883 -11.17 13.56 13.87
N ILE A 884 -11.44 13.80 15.17
CA ILE A 884 -10.41 13.78 16.22
C ILE A 884 -9.86 12.36 16.48
N HIS A 885 -10.67 11.30 16.40
CA HIS A 885 -10.17 9.94 16.53
C HIS A 885 -9.28 9.56 15.35
N GLY A 886 -9.68 9.91 14.10
CA GLY A 886 -8.87 9.74 12.92
C GLY A 886 -7.53 10.48 13.00
N ALA A 887 -7.56 11.74 13.49
CA ALA A 887 -6.35 12.50 13.74
C ALA A 887 -5.43 11.83 14.77
N THR A 888 -6.00 11.25 15.83
CA THR A 888 -5.26 10.51 16.86
C THR A 888 -4.63 9.25 16.27
N ALA A 889 -5.35 8.52 15.42
CA ALA A 889 -4.86 7.30 14.77
C ALA A 889 -3.56 7.51 13.95
N ILE A 890 -3.39 8.72 13.42
CA ILE A 890 -2.21 9.07 12.62
C ILE A 890 -1.22 10.00 13.34
N GLY A 891 -1.43 10.23 14.65
CA GLY A 891 -0.54 11.03 15.51
C GLY A 891 -0.60 12.53 15.26
N LEU A 892 -1.70 13.07 14.76
CA LEU A 892 -1.89 14.47 14.39
C LEU A 892 -2.98 15.21 15.21
N ASP A 893 -3.49 14.63 16.28
CA ASP A 893 -4.56 15.22 17.10
C ASP A 893 -4.19 16.56 17.76
N LYS A 894 -2.90 16.88 17.85
CA LYS A 894 -2.43 18.20 18.30
C LYS A 894 -2.46 19.25 17.21
N GLU A 895 -2.47 18.84 15.95
CA GLU A 895 -2.40 19.71 14.78
C GLU A 895 -3.75 19.89 14.07
N LEU A 896 -4.64 18.88 14.13
CA LEU A 896 -5.92 18.89 13.42
C LEU A 896 -6.98 18.03 14.13
N GLY A 897 -8.15 17.85 13.52
CA GLY A 897 -9.24 16.99 14.01
C GLY A 897 -10.21 17.67 14.98
N SER A 898 -9.92 18.90 15.43
CA SER A 898 -10.86 19.73 16.21
C SER A 898 -10.67 21.21 15.90
N LEU A 899 -11.71 22.01 16.10
CA LEU A 899 -11.66 23.47 15.92
C LEU A 899 -11.19 24.13 17.22
N GLU A 900 -9.89 24.23 17.37
CA GLU A 900 -9.23 24.83 18.54
C GLU A 900 -8.13 25.82 18.12
N ALA A 901 -7.93 26.85 18.91
CA ALA A 901 -6.86 27.81 18.69
C ALA A 901 -5.49 27.10 18.61
N GLY A 902 -4.69 27.46 17.62
CA GLY A 902 -3.36 26.90 17.36
C GLY A 902 -3.35 25.73 16.35
N LYS A 903 -4.47 25.05 16.11
CA LYS A 903 -4.56 23.98 15.13
C LYS A 903 -4.64 24.48 13.70
N LEU A 904 -4.34 23.64 12.75
CA LEU A 904 -4.49 23.93 11.33
C LEU A 904 -5.95 24.26 10.99
N ALA A 905 -6.13 25.19 10.08
CA ALA A 905 -7.43 25.64 9.65
C ALA A 905 -7.99 24.70 8.58
N ASP A 906 -8.37 23.50 9.01
CA ASP A 906 -9.14 22.51 8.24
C ASP A 906 -10.58 22.55 8.75
N VAL A 907 -11.48 23.20 8.02
CA VAL A 907 -12.85 23.47 8.44
C VAL A 907 -13.82 23.19 7.29
N LEU A 908 -14.90 22.49 7.56
CA LEU A 908 -16.01 22.32 6.64
C LEU A 908 -17.19 23.20 7.04
N VAL A 909 -17.80 23.84 6.07
CA VAL A 909 -19.05 24.56 6.22
C VAL A 909 -20.15 23.76 5.55
N LEU A 910 -21.08 23.24 6.35
CA LEU A 910 -22.17 22.38 5.88
C LEU A 910 -23.48 23.19 5.81
N ASP A 911 -24.26 22.99 4.76
CA ASP A 911 -25.56 23.65 4.58
C ASP A 911 -26.63 23.13 5.55
N ALA A 912 -26.45 21.93 6.14
CA ALA A 912 -27.39 21.31 7.05
C ALA A 912 -26.69 20.80 8.33
N ASN A 913 -27.46 20.49 9.35
CA ASN A 913 -26.95 20.08 10.67
C ASN A 913 -26.70 18.54 10.74
N PRO A 914 -25.45 18.09 10.79
CA PRO A 914 -25.15 16.65 10.88
C PRO A 914 -25.52 16.02 12.24
N LEU A 915 -25.78 16.82 13.29
CA LEU A 915 -26.27 16.29 14.57
C LEU A 915 -27.74 15.84 14.49
N GLU A 916 -28.53 16.42 13.58
CA GLU A 916 -29.90 16.00 13.30
C GLU A 916 -29.97 14.78 12.41
N ASN A 917 -29.13 14.73 11.36
CA ASN A 917 -29.03 13.62 10.46
C ASN A 917 -27.58 13.48 9.98
N ILE A 918 -26.96 12.36 10.22
CA ILE A 918 -25.55 12.11 9.86
C ILE A 918 -25.33 12.23 8.35
N ARG A 919 -26.34 12.02 7.52
CA ARG A 919 -26.24 12.20 6.06
C ARG A 919 -26.00 13.65 5.64
N HIS A 920 -26.28 14.60 6.51
CA HIS A 920 -25.96 16.02 6.29
C HIS A 920 -24.43 16.30 6.26
N THR A 921 -23.60 15.35 6.63
CA THR A 921 -22.14 15.48 6.43
C THR A 921 -21.76 15.71 4.98
N ASN A 922 -22.56 15.26 4.00
CA ASN A 922 -22.36 15.51 2.57
C ASN A 922 -22.88 16.85 2.06
N SER A 923 -23.51 17.67 2.91
CA SER A 923 -24.05 19.00 2.51
C SER A 923 -22.99 20.11 2.49
N ILE A 924 -21.87 19.85 1.86
CA ILE A 924 -20.66 20.70 1.93
C ILE A 924 -20.84 21.95 1.06
N ARG A 925 -20.85 23.12 1.69
CA ARG A 925 -20.87 24.42 1.03
C ARG A 925 -19.50 24.97 0.74
N TYR A 926 -18.61 24.89 1.72
CA TYR A 926 -17.22 25.31 1.61
C TYR A 926 -16.29 24.30 2.27
N VAL A 927 -15.12 24.15 1.67
CA VAL A 927 -13.99 23.43 2.25
C VAL A 927 -12.88 24.43 2.54
N ILE A 928 -12.43 24.48 3.77
CA ILE A 928 -11.21 25.18 4.14
C ILE A 928 -10.16 24.10 4.43
N LYS A 929 -9.08 24.13 3.70
CA LYS A 929 -7.94 23.23 3.90
C LYS A 929 -6.69 24.06 4.02
N ASP A 930 -5.98 23.90 5.14
CA ASP A 930 -4.77 24.67 5.43
C ASP A 930 -4.96 26.19 5.29
N GLY A 931 -6.17 26.69 5.70
CA GLY A 931 -6.56 28.10 5.64
C GLY A 931 -7.00 28.63 4.29
N ARG A 932 -6.93 27.85 3.21
CA ARG A 932 -7.49 28.20 1.90
C ARG A 932 -8.97 27.85 1.83
N LEU A 933 -9.76 28.78 1.36
CA LEU A 933 -11.21 28.65 1.21
C LEU A 933 -11.56 28.24 -0.22
N TYR A 934 -12.21 27.10 -0.37
CA TYR A 934 -12.69 26.55 -1.64
C TYR A 934 -14.21 26.46 -1.66
N ASP A 935 -14.79 26.64 -2.86
CA ASP A 935 -16.18 26.26 -3.10
C ASP A 935 -16.34 24.73 -2.99
N GLY A 936 -17.35 24.28 -2.25
CA GLY A 936 -17.55 22.84 -1.98
C GLY A 936 -17.93 22.00 -3.19
N ASN A 937 -18.41 22.60 -4.29
CA ASN A 937 -18.83 21.90 -5.50
C ASN A 937 -17.76 21.92 -6.59
N SER A 938 -17.06 23.04 -6.79
CA SER A 938 -16.10 23.19 -7.89
C SER A 938 -14.64 23.11 -7.45
N LEU A 939 -14.34 23.25 -6.13
CA LEU A 939 -13.02 23.47 -5.57
C LEU A 939 -12.29 24.66 -6.19
N ASP A 940 -13.03 25.62 -6.77
CA ASP A 940 -12.45 26.91 -7.10
C ASP A 940 -12.00 27.59 -5.80
N GLU A 941 -10.77 28.03 -5.75
CA GLU A 941 -10.28 28.80 -4.60
C GLU A 941 -10.94 30.18 -4.58
N ILE A 942 -11.59 30.51 -3.46
CA ILE A 942 -12.30 31.77 -3.25
C ILE A 942 -11.36 32.77 -2.56
N TYR A 943 -10.50 32.29 -1.66
CA TYR A 943 -9.61 33.12 -0.84
C TYR A 943 -8.38 32.31 -0.34
N PRO A 944 -7.17 32.87 -0.22
CA PRO A 944 -6.84 34.30 -0.45
C PRO A 944 -6.68 34.67 -1.93
N THR A 945 -6.40 33.71 -2.82
CA THR A 945 -6.11 33.96 -4.23
C THR A 945 -7.15 33.26 -5.09
N PRO A 946 -8.18 33.96 -5.59
CA PRO A 946 -9.19 33.35 -6.44
C PRO A 946 -8.57 32.69 -7.68
N ARG A 947 -8.78 31.38 -7.85
CA ARG A 947 -8.32 30.60 -9.01
C ARG A 947 -9.26 29.43 -9.27
N LYS A 948 -9.42 29.06 -10.53
CA LYS A 948 -10.19 27.89 -10.90
C LYS A 948 -9.39 26.62 -10.78
N LEU A 949 -10.07 25.54 -10.40
CA LEU A 949 -9.48 24.21 -10.40
C LEU A 949 -9.19 23.78 -11.85
N ASN A 950 -7.96 23.29 -12.10
CA ASN A 950 -7.65 22.65 -13.38
C ASN A 950 -8.21 21.22 -13.39
N THR A 951 -9.14 20.94 -14.30
CA THR A 951 -9.81 19.65 -14.47
C THR A 951 -9.37 18.89 -15.71
N ASP A 952 -8.39 19.42 -16.49
CA ASP A 952 -7.95 18.86 -17.76
C ASP A 952 -7.38 17.44 -17.62
N ALA A 953 -6.93 17.07 -16.41
CA ALA A 953 -6.34 15.76 -16.13
C ALA A 953 -7.35 14.59 -16.17
N TRP A 954 -8.66 14.85 -16.03
CA TRP A 954 -9.68 13.78 -16.02
C TRP A 954 -10.97 14.14 -16.75
N ARG A 955 -11.27 15.41 -16.96
CA ARG A 955 -12.45 15.79 -17.75
C ARG A 955 -12.14 15.69 -19.23
N LYS A 956 -12.97 14.93 -19.91
CA LYS A 956 -12.93 14.80 -21.36
C LYS A 956 -13.92 15.78 -21.98
N ASP A 957 -13.56 16.35 -23.11
CA ASP A 957 -14.52 17.07 -23.93
C ASP A 957 -15.59 16.09 -24.41
N GLY A 958 -16.84 16.44 -24.23
CA GLY A 958 -17.93 15.64 -24.77
C GLY A 958 -17.86 15.56 -26.30
N PRO A 959 -18.51 14.56 -26.90
CA PRO A 959 -18.54 14.47 -28.35
C PRO A 959 -19.19 15.73 -28.96
N VAL A 960 -18.56 16.26 -29.98
CA VAL A 960 -19.16 17.35 -30.78
C VAL A 960 -20.33 16.79 -31.57
N VAL A 961 -21.50 17.43 -31.45
CA VAL A 961 -22.70 17.02 -32.19
C VAL A 961 -22.47 17.28 -33.68
N ASN A 962 -22.39 16.21 -34.44
CA ASN A 962 -22.23 16.19 -35.87
C ASN A 962 -23.50 15.63 -36.54
N THR A 963 -23.41 15.14 -37.76
CA THR A 963 -24.49 14.56 -38.59
C THR A 963 -24.93 13.17 -38.07
N GLY A 964 -25.10 13.02 -36.73
CA GLY A 964 -25.60 11.78 -36.13
C GLY A 964 -27.11 11.59 -36.28
N VAL A 965 -27.60 10.48 -35.77
CA VAL A 965 -29.04 10.19 -35.73
C VAL A 965 -29.68 11.16 -34.73
N LYS A 966 -30.76 11.81 -35.12
CA LYS A 966 -31.62 12.57 -34.21
C LYS A 966 -32.59 11.57 -33.57
N GLU A 967 -32.57 11.44 -32.25
CA GLU A 967 -33.56 10.69 -31.49
C GLU A 967 -34.89 11.44 -31.39
#